data_136f9eb63655966a09b49a3d621fc0c6
#
_entry.id   136f9eb63655966a09b49a3d621fc0c6
#
_cell.length_a   1.000
_cell.length_b   1.000
_cell.length_c   1.000
_cell.angle_alpha   90.00
_cell.angle_beta   90.00
_cell.angle_gamma   90.00
#
_symmetry.space_group_name_H-M   'P 1'
#
loop_
_entity.id
_entity.type
_entity.pdbx_description
1 polymer ?
#
loop_
_entity_poly.entity_id
_entity_poly.type
_entity_poly.pdbx_seq_one_letter_code
_entity_poly.pdbx_strand_id
1 'polypeptide(L)'
;MIPREISGPQERFERSGAQALRDLRPMSTRVWASLMSEFSGAMLSVGTGLMLLEPASVDLIVPAAIGYAALVLTRRVELPMRLPKSAGVADWNYPDPKNRAPRMAAGIIYLGRDVAGRELWITAEDGRQHATIPGTTGAGKTTAILGFVSNALTHASGFVLVDGKADHTLFGEVMALARRFGREDDVLHLNLLVASGSKESNSFNPFATGNADAIREMVVSQLGEQAANDSNGVFRSRAVALIGAVIPVLTWIRDHAGVPIDIEKIRDALELRVIWKLAVKGLYELRDPATGKTRDIALDLPQDVVYPLLAYLGELPGYDTDLDYNKQKSDDPSKQHGYARFYFTEMFTQLGVSLGHIFKIEQGDIDMRDVVLNRRILVVSLPALENSSDTLAGLGKIVVTSLRGMMAQMLGMPKEKLGMDAPYHIVLDELAYYATSDLDRMMAQGRSLNIAFWLGFQEVSGIFARLGEKTYTLLGNANLTAAMRQQDANRTREWIEETSGKTDVAQATSFRGGDIGVYHDTRQADVRQVSRVNWRDLQSLIEGEAIMLFGGRRIYAKVFHANVDKAGPKPLVKRTALVPPARPALEARLSEIREIAAGIENGMVAAGGREPMPPTLKAIYEAFRVAKANGGDRDECVEAAIRAAGDVPFTPGEGRQGPAARLLLMLESAVHGTEGEASGGVRPAEPFDKALFERIVEIEAAIGEDGEAARERASVLLGKIEAAAKETEGAWLSRENREKLREDLAAVTSMIAAHAEAAQLPATRRRVEASP
;
A
#
# COMPACT_ATOMS: atom_id res chain seq x y z
N MET A 1 -11.85 23.81 26.63
CA MET A 1 -12.92 24.50 25.86
C MET A 1 -13.80 25.23 26.84
N ILE A 2 -13.77 26.56 26.81
CA ILE A 2 -14.81 27.36 27.43
C ILE A 2 -15.97 27.31 26.45
N PRO A 3 -17.17 26.87 26.82
CA PRO A 3 -18.32 26.93 25.94
C PRO A 3 -18.46 28.37 25.44
N ARG A 4 -18.37 28.57 24.13
CA ARG A 4 -18.63 29.89 23.53
C ARG A 4 -20.14 30.10 23.61
N GLU A 5 -20.55 30.83 24.62
CA GLU A 5 -21.91 31.30 24.70
C GLU A 5 -22.10 32.44 23.68
N ILE A 6 -22.86 32.16 22.64
CA ILE A 6 -23.40 33.21 21.79
C ILE A 6 -24.59 33.79 22.58
N SER A 7 -24.33 34.87 23.30
CA SER A 7 -25.34 35.49 24.18
C SER A 7 -26.28 36.37 23.37
N GLY A 8 -27.43 35.83 23.03
CA GLY A 8 -28.62 36.63 22.69
C GLY A 8 -29.34 37.14 23.95
N PRO A 9 -30.28 38.08 23.85
CA PRO A 9 -31.02 38.61 24.99
C PRO A 9 -31.78 37.55 25.83
N GLN A 10 -32.20 36.45 25.19
CA GLN A 10 -32.88 35.33 25.85
C GLN A 10 -31.88 34.30 26.42
N GLU A 11 -30.72 34.17 25.80
CA GLU A 11 -29.69 33.18 26.16
C GLU A 11 -28.90 33.54 27.42
N ARG A 12 -28.97 34.82 27.88
CA ARG A 12 -28.39 35.28 29.17
C ARG A 12 -28.92 34.51 30.37
N PHE A 13 -30.08 33.88 30.25
CA PHE A 13 -30.72 33.12 31.32
C PHE A 13 -30.62 31.61 31.12
N GLU A 14 -30.11 31.15 29.96
CA GLU A 14 -29.83 29.75 29.73
C GLU A 14 -28.54 29.35 30.49
N ARG A 15 -28.71 28.47 31.44
CA ARG A 15 -27.55 27.82 32.10
C ARG A 15 -27.06 26.72 31.20
N SER A 16 -25.74 26.70 30.91
CA SER A 16 -25.12 25.55 30.28
C SER A 16 -25.39 24.29 31.10
N GLY A 17 -25.68 23.16 30.44
CA GLY A 17 -25.90 21.88 31.13
C GLY A 17 -24.77 21.53 32.09
N ALA A 18 -23.53 21.98 31.79
CA ALA A 18 -22.37 21.82 32.66
C ALA A 18 -22.47 22.57 33.98
N GLN A 19 -23.12 23.74 34.03
CA GLN A 19 -23.34 24.53 35.24
C GLN A 19 -24.45 23.95 36.11
N ALA A 20 -25.36 23.19 35.54
CA ALA A 20 -26.44 22.51 36.26
C ALA A 20 -26.01 21.14 36.83
N LEU A 21 -24.86 20.62 36.41
CA LEU A 21 -24.36 19.32 36.85
C LEU A 21 -23.69 19.42 38.19
N ARG A 22 -24.01 18.52 39.10
CA ARG A 22 -23.31 18.40 40.40
C ARG A 22 -22.27 17.29 40.35
N ASP A 23 -21.09 17.58 40.89
CA ASP A 23 -20.09 16.55 41.16
C ASP A 23 -20.54 15.69 42.36
N LEU A 24 -20.98 14.46 42.08
CA LEU A 24 -21.43 13.52 43.09
C LEU A 24 -20.31 12.72 43.76
N ARG A 25 -19.06 12.94 43.38
CA ARG A 25 -17.91 12.25 44.00
C ARG A 25 -17.79 12.63 45.47
N PRO A 26 -17.45 11.67 46.36
CA PRO A 26 -17.18 11.98 47.79
C PRO A 26 -16.15 13.10 47.96
N MET A 27 -16.29 13.90 48.98
CA MET A 27 -15.38 15.02 49.29
C MET A 27 -13.92 14.54 49.34
N SER A 28 -13.66 13.37 49.93
CA SER A 28 -12.33 12.79 50.03
C SER A 28 -11.69 12.55 48.65
N THR A 29 -12.42 12.03 47.70
CA THR A 29 -11.96 11.82 46.32
C THR A 29 -11.74 13.14 45.58
N ARG A 30 -12.54 14.16 45.85
CA ARG A 30 -12.39 15.52 45.27
C ARG A 30 -11.16 16.20 45.80
N VAL A 31 -10.94 16.16 47.11
CA VAL A 31 -9.73 16.74 47.78
C VAL A 31 -8.49 15.98 47.27
N TRP A 32 -8.53 14.64 47.23
CA TRP A 32 -7.42 13.84 46.71
C TRP A 32 -7.08 14.19 45.26
N ALA A 33 -8.10 14.30 44.40
CA ALA A 33 -7.90 14.70 43.02
C ALA A 33 -7.33 16.11 42.87
N SER A 34 -7.71 17.05 43.74
CA SER A 34 -7.14 18.40 43.77
C SER A 34 -5.70 18.40 44.22
N LEU A 35 -5.32 17.66 45.26
CA LEU A 35 -3.95 17.52 45.75
C LEU A 35 -3.04 16.88 44.71
N MET A 36 -3.56 15.93 43.91
CA MET A 36 -2.82 15.23 42.86
C MET A 36 -2.92 15.92 41.48
N SER A 37 -3.54 17.08 41.39
CA SER A 37 -3.69 17.87 40.16
C SER A 37 -2.40 18.57 39.74
N GLU A 38 -2.45 19.25 38.62
CA GLU A 38 -1.38 20.09 38.09
C GLU A 38 -1.05 21.28 39.01
N PHE A 39 -1.98 21.61 39.93
CA PHE A 39 -1.78 22.67 40.96
C PHE A 39 -0.95 22.24 42.17
N SER A 40 -0.34 21.04 42.14
CA SER A 40 0.53 20.58 43.24
C SER A 40 1.68 21.56 43.56
N GLY A 41 2.24 22.20 42.54
CA GLY A 41 3.27 23.26 42.72
C GLY A 41 2.72 24.50 43.44
N ALA A 42 1.50 24.93 43.14
CA ALA A 42 0.85 26.04 43.84
C ALA A 42 0.58 25.71 45.31
N MET A 43 0.19 24.46 45.63
CA MET A 43 0.01 24.01 47.00
C MET A 43 1.31 24.08 47.83
N LEU A 44 2.45 23.69 47.22
CA LEU A 44 3.76 23.85 47.85
C LEU A 44 4.13 25.32 48.05
N SER A 45 3.78 26.18 47.07
CA SER A 45 4.00 27.62 47.18
C SER A 45 3.18 28.28 48.34
N VAL A 46 1.94 27.80 48.55
CA VAL A 46 1.11 28.21 49.69
C VAL A 46 1.77 27.82 51.02
N GLY A 47 2.33 26.62 51.12
CA GLY A 47 3.11 26.18 52.27
C GLY A 47 4.31 27.11 52.55
N THR A 48 5.03 27.47 51.48
CA THR A 48 6.15 28.44 51.58
C THR A 48 5.67 29.82 52.09
N GLY A 49 4.55 30.32 51.58
CA GLY A 49 3.93 31.56 52.03
C GLY A 49 3.56 31.55 53.54
N LEU A 50 3.01 30.41 54.00
CA LEU A 50 2.67 30.25 55.42
C LEU A 50 3.91 30.25 56.33
N MET A 51 5.02 29.64 55.91
CA MET A 51 6.28 29.66 56.62
C MET A 51 6.87 31.09 56.75
N LEU A 52 6.65 31.93 55.73
CA LEU A 52 7.08 33.31 55.74
C LEU A 52 6.24 34.18 56.73
N LEU A 53 4.93 33.84 56.85
CA LEU A 53 4.02 34.56 57.74
C LEU A 53 4.17 34.17 59.24
N GLU A 54 4.43 32.86 59.45
CA GLU A 54 4.58 32.31 60.81
C GLU A 54 5.80 31.39 60.89
N PRO A 55 6.99 31.92 61.23
CA PRO A 55 8.22 31.11 61.21
C PRO A 55 8.20 29.88 62.11
N ALA A 56 7.43 29.93 63.23
CA ALA A 56 7.28 28.78 64.11
C ALA A 56 6.60 27.56 63.48
N SER A 57 5.96 27.73 62.33
CA SER A 57 5.33 26.66 61.57
C SER A 57 6.28 25.84 60.71
N VAL A 58 7.54 26.26 60.58
CA VAL A 58 8.56 25.63 59.70
C VAL A 58 8.78 24.15 60.06
N ASP A 59 8.88 23.84 61.34
CA ASP A 59 9.13 22.47 61.81
C ASP A 59 8.03 21.48 61.44
N LEU A 60 6.83 21.98 61.19
CA LEU A 60 5.69 21.16 60.78
C LEU A 60 5.48 21.18 59.26
N ILE A 61 5.65 22.36 58.65
CA ILE A 61 5.38 22.53 57.20
C ILE A 61 6.48 21.90 56.36
N VAL A 62 7.76 21.95 56.74
CA VAL A 62 8.86 21.37 55.98
C VAL A 62 8.72 19.84 55.84
N PRO A 63 8.54 19.06 56.92
CA PRO A 63 8.31 17.62 56.78
C PRO A 63 7.05 17.29 55.97
N ALA A 64 5.97 18.03 56.16
CA ALA A 64 4.74 17.88 55.42
C ALA A 64 4.93 18.16 53.89
N ALA A 65 5.69 19.22 53.58
CA ALA A 65 6.02 19.58 52.20
C ALA A 65 6.94 18.53 51.54
N ILE A 66 7.93 18.01 52.28
CA ILE A 66 8.79 16.90 51.79
C ILE A 66 7.94 15.65 51.55
N GLY A 67 7.08 15.26 52.47
CA GLY A 67 6.18 14.11 52.31
C GLY A 67 5.22 14.30 51.11
N TYR A 68 4.66 15.50 50.98
CA TYR A 68 3.80 15.83 49.85
C TYR A 68 4.57 15.86 48.51
N ALA A 69 5.77 16.43 48.48
CA ALA A 69 6.64 16.44 47.33
C ALA A 69 7.01 14.98 46.91
N ALA A 70 7.39 14.12 47.86
CA ALA A 70 7.64 12.72 47.61
C ALA A 70 6.43 12.01 47.02
N LEU A 71 5.24 12.26 47.58
CA LEU A 71 3.98 11.70 47.09
C LEU A 71 3.66 12.18 45.66
N VAL A 72 3.90 13.44 45.33
CA VAL A 72 3.69 13.99 43.97
C VAL A 72 4.73 13.44 42.99
N LEU A 73 6.00 13.30 43.38
CA LEU A 73 7.08 12.78 42.58
C LEU A 73 6.93 11.27 42.29
N THR A 74 6.34 10.53 43.24
CA THR A 74 6.08 9.08 43.06
C THR A 74 4.73 8.79 42.42
N ARG A 75 3.95 9.83 42.07
CA ARG A 75 2.68 9.63 41.38
C ARG A 75 2.90 8.97 40.06
N ARG A 76 1.90 8.17 39.67
CA ARG A 76 1.88 7.51 38.34
C ARG A 76 1.79 8.57 37.24
N VAL A 77 2.61 8.38 36.21
CA VAL A 77 2.52 9.21 35.02
C VAL A 77 1.38 8.64 34.17
N GLU A 78 0.35 9.43 33.96
CA GLU A 78 -0.82 9.04 33.16
C GLU A 78 -1.13 10.13 32.15
N LEU A 79 -1.29 9.74 30.89
CA LEU A 79 -1.86 10.59 29.84
C LEU A 79 -3.29 10.15 29.53
N PRO A 80 -4.09 11.02 28.89
CA PRO A 80 -5.49 10.70 28.57
C PRO A 80 -5.67 9.43 27.74
N MET A 81 -4.70 9.10 26.88
CA MET A 81 -4.68 7.90 26.03
C MET A 81 -3.53 6.98 26.44
N ARG A 82 -2.46 6.94 25.67
CA ARG A 82 -1.27 6.10 25.91
C ARG A 82 -0.08 6.98 26.28
N LEU A 83 0.94 6.39 26.89
CA LEU A 83 2.23 7.02 27.07
C LEU A 83 3.10 6.83 25.82
N PRO A 84 3.90 7.84 25.42
CA PRO A 84 4.83 7.70 24.31
C PRO A 84 5.94 6.68 24.64
N LYS A 85 6.40 5.95 23.63
CA LYS A 85 7.49 4.97 23.78
C LYS A 85 8.74 5.57 24.43
N SER A 86 9.00 6.84 24.18
CA SER A 86 10.13 7.59 24.78
C SER A 86 10.05 7.77 26.29
N ALA A 87 8.88 7.61 26.91
CA ALA A 87 8.72 7.74 28.36
C ALA A 87 9.45 6.62 29.14
N GLY A 88 9.62 5.43 28.57
CA GLY A 88 10.38 4.33 29.17
C GLY A 88 9.80 3.77 30.47
N VAL A 89 8.52 4.03 30.77
CA VAL A 89 7.83 3.63 32.00
C VAL A 89 6.62 2.78 31.72
N ALA A 90 6.08 2.14 32.74
CA ALA A 90 4.86 1.34 32.64
C ALA A 90 3.62 2.23 32.35
N ASP A 91 2.85 1.88 31.35
CA ASP A 91 1.61 2.58 30.97
C ASP A 91 0.38 1.87 31.54
N TRP A 92 -0.26 2.49 32.51
CA TRP A 92 -1.46 1.98 33.17
C TRP A 92 -2.69 2.01 32.27
N ASN A 93 -2.67 2.79 31.21
CA ASN A 93 -3.72 2.81 30.20
C ASN A 93 -3.52 1.74 29.11
N TYR A 94 -2.40 0.99 29.17
CA TYR A 94 -2.07 -0.08 28.23
C TYR A 94 -1.91 -1.43 28.96
N PRO A 95 -3.01 -2.00 29.48
CA PRO A 95 -2.94 -3.25 30.25
C PRO A 95 -2.70 -4.45 29.33
N ASP A 96 -1.98 -5.46 29.86
CA ASP A 96 -1.85 -6.76 29.22
C ASP A 96 -3.21 -7.50 29.24
N PRO A 97 -3.68 -8.04 28.10
CA PRO A 97 -4.94 -8.76 28.02
C PRO A 97 -5.03 -9.99 28.95
N LYS A 98 -3.89 -10.62 29.29
CA LYS A 98 -3.87 -11.86 30.06
C LYS A 98 -3.96 -11.62 31.57
N ASN A 99 -3.18 -10.68 32.07
CA ASN A 99 -2.99 -10.46 33.51
C ASN A 99 -3.39 -9.06 34.00
N ARG A 100 -3.83 -8.18 33.08
CA ARG A 100 -4.14 -6.76 33.32
C ARG A 100 -2.99 -5.95 33.91
N ALA A 101 -1.77 -6.48 33.92
CA ALA A 101 -0.61 -5.70 34.35
C ALA A 101 -0.32 -4.58 33.32
N PRO A 102 0.20 -3.42 33.76
CA PRO A 102 0.56 -2.35 32.84
C PRO A 102 1.73 -2.80 31.96
N ARG A 103 1.61 -2.63 30.66
CA ARG A 103 2.70 -2.84 29.70
C ARG A 103 3.61 -1.62 29.68
N MET A 104 4.82 -1.77 29.14
CA MET A 104 5.70 -0.65 28.85
C MET A 104 5.05 0.32 27.85
N ALA A 105 5.30 1.60 28.02
CA ALA A 105 4.86 2.66 27.13
C ALA A 105 5.26 2.36 25.67
N ALA A 106 4.31 2.39 24.76
CA ALA A 106 4.48 2.00 23.36
C ALA A 106 3.76 2.95 22.38
N GLY A 107 3.36 4.14 22.84
CA GLY A 107 2.75 5.16 21.99
C GLY A 107 3.75 5.67 20.95
N ILE A 108 3.38 5.58 19.68
CA ILE A 108 4.20 6.03 18.54
C ILE A 108 3.44 6.97 17.60
N ILE A 109 2.12 6.99 17.67
CA ILE A 109 1.29 7.85 16.83
C ILE A 109 0.77 9.00 17.70
N TYR A 110 1.19 10.22 17.38
CA TYR A 110 0.80 11.44 18.05
C TYR A 110 -0.44 12.04 17.39
N LEU A 111 -1.49 12.26 18.16
CA LEU A 111 -2.77 12.76 17.66
C LEU A 111 -3.02 14.26 17.96
N GLY A 112 -2.32 14.81 18.94
CA GLY A 112 -2.50 16.19 19.34
C GLY A 112 -2.44 16.36 20.86
N ARG A 113 -3.11 17.39 21.37
CA ARG A 113 -3.16 17.70 22.82
C ARG A 113 -4.59 17.87 23.28
N ASP A 114 -4.85 17.48 24.52
CA ASP A 114 -6.13 17.76 25.15
C ASP A 114 -6.25 19.22 25.58
N VAL A 115 -7.38 19.58 26.18
CA VAL A 115 -7.67 20.95 26.65
C VAL A 115 -6.70 21.38 27.76
N ALA A 116 -6.16 20.42 28.51
CA ALA A 116 -5.17 20.69 29.58
C ALA A 116 -3.73 20.77 29.04
N GLY A 117 -3.53 20.62 27.73
CA GLY A 117 -2.20 20.64 27.10
C GLY A 117 -1.48 19.28 27.12
N ARG A 118 -2.10 18.22 27.65
CA ARG A 118 -1.50 16.88 27.72
C ARG A 118 -1.53 16.21 26.37
N GLU A 119 -0.44 15.51 26.05
CA GLU A 119 -0.28 14.84 24.77
C GLU A 119 -1.19 13.61 24.63
N LEU A 120 -1.64 13.37 23.40
CA LEU A 120 -2.49 12.25 23.03
C LEU A 120 -1.70 11.32 22.10
N TRP A 121 -1.40 10.15 22.61
CA TRP A 121 -0.64 9.13 21.92
C TRP A 121 -1.43 7.83 21.80
N ILE A 122 -1.25 7.10 20.71
CA ILE A 122 -1.71 5.73 20.56
C ILE A 122 -0.56 4.81 20.11
N THR A 123 -0.70 3.53 20.40
CA THR A 123 0.28 2.52 19.99
C THR A 123 0.09 2.13 18.52
N ALA A 124 1.08 1.42 17.94
CA ALA A 124 0.92 0.77 16.63
C ALA A 124 -0.26 -0.23 16.64
N GLU A 125 -0.46 -0.93 17.74
CA GLU A 125 -1.58 -1.88 17.91
C GLU A 125 -2.93 -1.16 17.85
N ASP A 126 -3.07 -0.02 18.57
CA ASP A 126 -4.27 0.80 18.53
C ASP A 126 -4.50 1.39 17.13
N GLY A 127 -3.45 1.85 16.44
CA GLY A 127 -3.52 2.39 15.08
C GLY A 127 -4.02 1.36 14.06
N ARG A 128 -3.62 0.09 14.20
CA ARG A 128 -4.12 -1.01 13.37
C ARG A 128 -5.59 -1.38 13.61
N GLN A 129 -6.21 -0.83 14.64
CA GLN A 129 -7.64 -0.96 14.89
C GLN A 129 -8.45 0.15 14.21
N HIS A 130 -7.84 0.88 13.30
CA HIS A 130 -8.42 1.86 12.40
C HIS A 130 -9.01 3.11 13.08
N ALA A 131 -9.24 4.14 12.28
CA ALA A 131 -9.76 5.40 12.77
C ALA A 131 -10.78 6.01 11.80
N THR A 132 -11.73 6.76 12.35
CA THR A 132 -12.66 7.60 11.60
C THR A 132 -12.45 9.07 11.94
N ILE A 133 -12.58 9.93 10.92
CA ILE A 133 -12.39 11.38 11.03
C ILE A 133 -13.61 12.07 10.40
N PRO A 134 -14.79 12.03 11.07
CA PRO A 134 -15.95 12.78 10.62
C PRO A 134 -15.75 14.28 10.84
N GLY A 135 -16.03 15.11 9.82
CA GLY A 135 -15.91 16.55 9.94
C GLY A 135 -16.44 17.31 8.73
N THR A 136 -17.21 18.36 8.95
CA THR A 136 -17.73 19.21 7.88
C THR A 136 -16.63 19.99 7.16
N THR A 137 -16.96 20.59 6.04
CA THR A 137 -16.07 21.51 5.33
C THR A 137 -15.62 22.65 6.25
N GLY A 138 -14.32 22.95 6.26
CA GLY A 138 -13.74 23.97 7.13
C GLY A 138 -13.60 23.55 8.62
N ALA A 139 -13.76 22.27 8.95
CA ALA A 139 -13.43 21.76 10.29
C ALA A 139 -11.93 21.51 10.50
N GLY A 140 -11.10 21.58 9.46
CA GLY A 140 -9.66 21.30 9.49
C GLY A 140 -9.31 19.83 9.29
N LYS A 141 -10.20 19.04 8.65
CA LYS A 141 -10.02 17.60 8.41
C LYS A 141 -8.75 17.29 7.63
N THR A 142 -8.51 17.95 6.49
CA THR A 142 -7.30 17.76 5.68
C THR A 142 -6.02 18.06 6.45
N THR A 143 -6.03 19.13 7.23
CA THR A 143 -4.91 19.50 8.13
C THR A 143 -4.65 18.42 9.18
N ALA A 144 -5.71 17.85 9.77
CA ALA A 144 -5.61 16.75 10.72
C ALA A 144 -5.04 15.48 10.06
N ILE A 145 -5.49 15.15 8.86
CA ILE A 145 -4.98 14.02 8.07
C ILE A 145 -3.48 14.17 7.82
N LEU A 146 -3.03 15.34 7.36
CA LEU A 146 -1.59 15.61 7.16
C LEU A 146 -0.78 15.47 8.46
N GLY A 147 -1.34 15.92 9.59
CA GLY A 147 -0.77 15.70 10.91
C GLY A 147 -0.63 14.20 11.22
N PHE A 148 -1.66 13.43 10.99
CA PHE A 148 -1.65 11.98 11.30
C PHE A 148 -0.70 11.20 10.38
N VAL A 149 -0.67 11.47 9.07
CA VAL A 149 0.25 10.79 8.15
C VAL A 149 1.71 11.17 8.37
N SER A 150 2.00 12.33 8.98
CA SER A 150 3.37 12.69 9.36
C SER A 150 3.98 11.71 10.36
N ASN A 151 3.15 11.07 11.21
CA ASN A 151 3.61 10.00 12.10
C ASN A 151 4.16 8.79 11.32
N ALA A 152 3.56 8.44 10.18
CA ALA A 152 4.08 7.37 9.34
C ALA A 152 5.51 7.68 8.87
N LEU A 153 5.74 8.91 8.41
CA LEU A 153 7.06 9.34 7.92
C LEU A 153 8.11 9.37 9.06
N THR A 154 7.71 9.76 10.26
CA THR A 154 8.59 9.74 11.46
C THR A 154 9.14 8.34 11.74
N HIS A 155 8.38 7.31 11.41
CA HIS A 155 8.75 5.91 11.62
C HIS A 155 9.22 5.20 10.35
N ALA A 156 9.67 5.94 9.33
CA ALA A 156 10.08 5.43 8.03
C ALA A 156 9.00 4.56 7.34
N SER A 157 7.73 4.69 7.75
CA SER A 157 6.58 4.09 7.08
C SER A 157 6.07 5.03 5.98
N GLY A 158 5.12 4.57 5.18
CA GLY A 158 4.48 5.36 4.13
C GLY A 158 2.97 5.37 4.28
N PHE A 159 2.31 5.94 3.28
CA PHE A 159 0.86 5.99 3.25
C PHE A 159 0.30 6.11 1.84
N VAL A 160 -0.93 5.65 1.66
CA VAL A 160 -1.79 6.01 0.53
C VAL A 160 -2.78 7.05 1.04
N LEU A 161 -2.89 8.17 0.35
CA LEU A 161 -3.89 9.20 0.61
C LEU A 161 -4.77 9.36 -0.62
N VAL A 162 -6.03 8.95 -0.51
CA VAL A 162 -7.05 9.14 -1.56
C VAL A 162 -7.85 10.38 -1.21
N ASP A 163 -7.73 11.38 -2.05
CA ASP A 163 -8.47 12.64 -1.95
C ASP A 163 -9.69 12.61 -2.86
N GLY A 164 -10.87 12.43 -2.26
CA GLY A 164 -12.14 12.46 -2.96
C GLY A 164 -12.62 13.85 -3.38
N LYS A 165 -11.92 14.92 -2.96
CA LYS A 165 -12.30 16.31 -3.20
C LYS A 165 -11.47 17.01 -4.28
N ALA A 166 -10.32 16.41 -4.62
CA ALA A 166 -9.35 16.96 -5.56
C ALA A 166 -8.83 18.36 -5.15
N ASP A 167 -8.34 18.46 -3.92
CA ASP A 167 -7.68 19.68 -3.47
C ASP A 167 -6.34 19.84 -4.21
N HIS A 168 -6.26 20.89 -5.04
CA HIS A 168 -5.07 21.17 -5.85
C HIS A 168 -3.80 21.42 -5.01
N THR A 169 -3.95 21.79 -3.75
CA THR A 169 -2.82 22.10 -2.86
C THR A 169 -2.32 20.86 -2.13
N LEU A 170 -3.16 19.84 -1.95
CA LEU A 170 -2.86 18.67 -1.10
C LEU A 170 -1.62 17.91 -1.56
N PHE A 171 -1.47 17.67 -2.86
CA PHE A 171 -0.27 17.01 -3.38
C PHE A 171 1.00 17.81 -3.08
N GLY A 172 0.96 19.14 -3.25
CA GLY A 172 2.05 20.04 -2.89
C GLY A 172 2.39 20.00 -1.40
N GLU A 173 1.38 19.95 -0.54
CA GLU A 173 1.55 19.84 0.91
C GLU A 173 2.17 18.49 1.30
N VAL A 174 1.74 17.38 0.68
CA VAL A 174 2.35 16.05 0.89
C VAL A 174 3.80 16.03 0.42
N MET A 175 4.12 16.62 -0.74
CA MET A 175 5.48 16.74 -1.23
C MET A 175 6.36 17.55 -0.27
N ALA A 176 5.87 18.68 0.22
CA ALA A 176 6.59 19.50 1.20
C ALA A 176 6.81 18.76 2.51
N LEU A 177 5.81 17.97 2.95
CA LEU A 177 5.92 17.11 4.12
C LEU A 177 6.97 16.00 3.90
N ALA A 178 6.90 15.27 2.78
CA ALA A 178 7.86 14.21 2.44
C ALA A 178 9.29 14.74 2.37
N ARG A 179 9.47 15.95 1.80
CA ARG A 179 10.76 16.63 1.71
C ARG A 179 11.40 16.92 3.06
N ARG A 180 10.61 17.25 4.10
CA ARG A 180 11.11 17.41 5.48
C ARG A 180 11.75 16.13 6.03
N PHE A 181 11.31 14.97 5.56
CA PHE A 181 11.83 13.66 5.95
C PHE A 181 12.85 13.10 4.94
N GLY A 182 13.24 13.87 3.91
CA GLY A 182 14.14 13.40 2.85
C GLY A 182 13.56 12.28 1.99
N ARG A 183 12.23 12.21 1.86
CA ARG A 183 11.51 11.13 1.18
C ARG A 183 10.69 11.61 -0.03
N GLU A 184 11.11 12.70 -0.65
CA GLU A 184 10.43 13.24 -1.84
C GLU A 184 10.51 12.29 -3.04
N ASP A 185 11.53 11.43 -3.09
CA ASP A 185 11.68 10.44 -4.15
C ASP A 185 10.69 9.28 -4.07
N ASP A 186 10.14 9.04 -2.89
CA ASP A 186 9.14 8.00 -2.64
C ASP A 186 7.72 8.43 -2.98
N VAL A 187 7.50 9.69 -3.36
CA VAL A 187 6.16 10.24 -3.58
C VAL A 187 5.70 9.95 -5.01
N LEU A 188 4.58 9.26 -5.11
CA LEU A 188 3.87 8.97 -6.35
C LEU A 188 2.54 9.72 -6.36
N HIS A 189 2.13 10.22 -7.52
CA HIS A 189 0.88 10.94 -7.70
C HIS A 189 0.02 10.32 -8.80
N LEU A 190 -1.10 9.74 -8.43
CA LEU A 190 -2.14 9.32 -9.36
C LEU A 190 -3.17 10.46 -9.49
N ASN A 191 -2.97 11.30 -10.49
CA ASN A 191 -3.81 12.46 -10.74
C ASN A 191 -4.85 12.15 -11.81
N LEU A 192 -6.10 11.97 -11.41
CA LEU A 192 -7.21 11.64 -12.31
C LEU A 192 -8.00 12.88 -12.78
N LEU A 193 -7.48 14.09 -12.51
CA LEU A 193 -8.05 15.36 -12.98
C LEU A 193 -7.74 15.56 -14.46
N VAL A 194 -8.77 15.81 -15.26
CA VAL A 194 -8.67 16.00 -16.72
C VAL A 194 -8.90 17.46 -17.13
N ALA A 195 -9.82 18.15 -16.46
CA ALA A 195 -10.25 19.52 -16.82
C ALA A 195 -9.16 20.56 -16.60
N SER A 196 -8.23 20.33 -15.71
CA SER A 196 -7.09 21.23 -15.50
C SER A 196 -6.14 21.33 -16.71
N GLY A 197 -6.30 20.46 -17.72
CA GLY A 197 -5.39 20.31 -18.85
C GLY A 197 -4.01 19.77 -18.48
N SER A 198 -3.74 19.57 -17.21
CA SER A 198 -2.50 18.98 -16.73
C SER A 198 -2.53 17.46 -16.93
N LYS A 199 -1.55 16.95 -17.66
CA LYS A 199 -1.30 15.50 -17.80
C LYS A 199 -0.22 15.03 -16.83
N GLU A 200 0.02 15.76 -15.76
CA GLU A 200 1.04 15.42 -14.76
C GLU A 200 0.49 14.38 -13.79
N SER A 201 0.75 13.12 -14.09
CA SER A 201 0.40 11.97 -13.27
C SER A 201 1.43 10.88 -13.46
N ASN A 202 1.64 10.07 -12.45
CA ASN A 202 2.26 8.77 -12.61
C ASN A 202 1.29 7.84 -13.33
N SER A 203 1.82 6.92 -14.11
CA SER A 203 1.05 5.92 -14.83
C SER A 203 0.67 4.76 -13.91
N PHE A 204 -0.49 4.16 -14.17
CA PHE A 204 -1.03 3.08 -13.36
C PHE A 204 -1.77 2.06 -14.23
N ASN A 205 -1.37 0.80 -14.14
CA ASN A 205 -2.12 -0.30 -14.75
C ASN A 205 -2.78 -1.16 -13.66
N PRO A 206 -4.08 -1.00 -13.41
CA PRO A 206 -4.79 -1.74 -12.37
C PRO A 206 -4.97 -3.23 -12.72
N PHE A 207 -4.72 -3.64 -13.97
CA PHE A 207 -4.89 -4.99 -14.49
C PHE A 207 -3.58 -5.78 -14.52
N ALA A 208 -2.45 -5.12 -14.27
CA ALA A 208 -1.13 -5.77 -14.34
C ALA A 208 -0.97 -6.90 -13.32
N THR A 209 -1.60 -6.77 -12.16
CA THR A 209 -1.53 -7.72 -11.04
C THR A 209 -2.92 -8.15 -10.59
N GLY A 210 -2.99 -9.20 -9.78
CA GLY A 210 -4.26 -9.75 -9.29
C GLY A 210 -4.68 -11.02 -10.02
N ASN A 211 -5.58 -11.78 -9.39
CA ASN A 211 -6.18 -12.96 -10.00
C ASN A 211 -7.35 -12.58 -10.93
N ALA A 212 -7.83 -13.55 -11.70
CA ALA A 212 -8.91 -13.36 -12.66
C ALA A 212 -10.18 -12.78 -12.01
N ASP A 213 -10.55 -13.24 -10.81
CA ASP A 213 -11.75 -12.76 -10.11
C ASP A 213 -11.63 -11.29 -9.70
N ALA A 214 -10.46 -10.87 -9.18
CA ALA A 214 -10.24 -9.49 -8.80
C ALA A 214 -10.31 -8.53 -10.00
N ILE A 215 -9.70 -8.90 -11.14
CA ILE A 215 -9.75 -8.11 -12.37
C ILE A 215 -11.17 -8.09 -12.92
N ARG A 216 -11.87 -9.22 -12.94
CA ARG A 216 -13.28 -9.33 -13.37
C ARG A 216 -14.16 -8.38 -12.52
N GLU A 217 -14.07 -8.45 -11.20
CA GLU A 217 -14.84 -7.59 -10.31
C GLU A 217 -14.53 -6.11 -10.52
N MET A 218 -13.26 -5.77 -10.76
CA MET A 218 -12.86 -4.41 -11.05
C MET A 218 -13.54 -3.89 -12.32
N VAL A 219 -13.51 -4.65 -13.41
CA VAL A 219 -14.17 -4.29 -14.68
C VAL A 219 -15.68 -4.23 -14.53
N VAL A 220 -16.30 -5.24 -13.88
CA VAL A 220 -17.76 -5.27 -13.64
C VAL A 220 -18.22 -4.12 -12.75
N SER A 221 -17.41 -3.70 -11.79
CA SER A 221 -17.73 -2.58 -10.90
C SER A 221 -17.89 -1.25 -11.64
N GLN A 222 -17.36 -1.14 -12.85
CA GLN A 222 -17.50 0.04 -13.72
C GLN A 222 -18.86 0.10 -14.43
N LEU A 223 -19.64 -0.97 -14.43
CA LEU A 223 -20.95 -1.00 -15.09
C LEU A 223 -22.05 -0.22 -14.33
N GLY A 224 -21.72 0.46 -13.25
CA GLY A 224 -22.67 1.17 -12.39
C GLY A 224 -23.57 0.22 -11.58
N GLU A 225 -24.47 0.77 -10.78
CA GLU A 225 -25.43 -0.02 -9.99
C GLU A 225 -26.69 -0.32 -10.83
N GLN A 226 -27.24 -1.54 -10.66
CA GLN A 226 -28.46 -1.93 -11.37
C GLN A 226 -29.66 -1.27 -10.68
N ALA A 227 -30.43 -0.48 -11.42
CA ALA A 227 -31.70 -0.01 -10.92
C ALA A 227 -32.69 -1.18 -10.76
N ALA A 228 -33.47 -1.19 -9.69
CA ALA A 228 -34.38 -2.29 -9.34
C ALA A 228 -35.40 -2.65 -10.46
N ASN A 229 -35.63 -1.73 -11.41
CA ASN A 229 -36.59 -1.86 -12.53
C ASN A 229 -35.90 -1.78 -13.91
N ASP A 230 -34.65 -2.17 -14.05
CA ASP A 230 -33.93 -2.07 -15.32
C ASP A 230 -34.40 -3.16 -16.28
N SER A 231 -35.14 -2.77 -17.32
CA SER A 231 -35.57 -3.63 -18.42
C SER A 231 -34.37 -4.22 -19.23
N ASN A 232 -33.18 -3.63 -19.07
CA ASN A 232 -31.96 -4.05 -19.75
C ASN A 232 -31.10 -5.04 -18.92
N GLY A 233 -31.61 -5.54 -17.81
CA GLY A 233 -30.88 -6.44 -16.90
C GLY A 233 -30.32 -7.69 -17.58
N VAL A 234 -30.98 -8.21 -18.62
CA VAL A 234 -30.51 -9.35 -19.41
C VAL A 234 -29.22 -9.02 -20.17
N PHE A 235 -29.13 -7.86 -20.79
CA PHE A 235 -27.92 -7.44 -21.52
C PHE A 235 -26.76 -7.17 -20.57
N ARG A 236 -27.05 -6.59 -19.41
CA ARG A 236 -26.06 -6.39 -18.36
C ARG A 236 -25.53 -7.74 -17.84
N SER A 237 -26.39 -8.70 -17.57
CA SER A 237 -25.98 -10.06 -17.15
C SER A 237 -25.07 -10.71 -18.20
N ARG A 238 -25.39 -10.50 -19.48
CA ARG A 238 -24.55 -10.98 -20.60
C ARG A 238 -23.20 -10.25 -20.66
N ALA A 239 -23.17 -8.95 -20.38
CA ALA A 239 -21.93 -8.21 -20.27
C ALA A 239 -21.03 -8.74 -19.13
N VAL A 240 -21.62 -9.05 -17.97
CA VAL A 240 -20.91 -9.69 -16.85
C VAL A 240 -20.39 -11.08 -17.25
N ALA A 241 -21.20 -11.89 -17.97
CA ALA A 241 -20.78 -13.20 -18.47
C ALA A 241 -19.62 -13.08 -19.46
N LEU A 242 -19.67 -12.10 -20.37
CA LEU A 242 -18.59 -11.81 -21.32
C LEU A 242 -17.24 -11.55 -20.62
N ILE A 243 -17.24 -10.67 -19.63
CA ILE A 243 -16.02 -10.40 -18.85
C ILE A 243 -15.60 -11.63 -18.03
N GLY A 244 -16.57 -12.37 -17.48
CA GLY A 244 -16.31 -13.63 -16.76
C GLY A 244 -15.66 -14.69 -17.61
N ALA A 245 -15.91 -14.70 -18.93
CA ALA A 245 -15.30 -15.62 -19.87
C ALA A 245 -13.91 -15.15 -20.34
N VAL A 246 -13.72 -13.87 -20.60
CA VAL A 246 -12.51 -13.32 -21.22
C VAL A 246 -11.37 -13.12 -20.22
N ILE A 247 -11.66 -12.60 -19.04
CA ILE A 247 -10.60 -12.24 -18.06
C ILE A 247 -9.79 -13.45 -17.58
N PRO A 248 -10.35 -14.63 -17.29
CA PRO A 248 -9.55 -15.80 -16.89
C PRO A 248 -8.52 -16.19 -17.94
N VAL A 249 -8.88 -16.10 -19.22
CA VAL A 249 -7.97 -16.41 -20.33
C VAL A 249 -6.86 -15.37 -20.43
N LEU A 250 -7.18 -14.07 -20.36
CA LEU A 250 -6.17 -13.03 -20.37
C LEU A 250 -5.22 -13.14 -19.17
N THR A 251 -5.75 -13.49 -18.00
CA THR A 251 -4.93 -13.69 -16.80
C THR A 251 -3.99 -14.89 -16.99
N TRP A 252 -4.48 -15.99 -17.56
CA TRP A 252 -3.65 -17.14 -17.88
C TRP A 252 -2.54 -16.79 -18.89
N ILE A 253 -2.88 -16.01 -19.92
CA ILE A 253 -1.92 -15.54 -20.95
C ILE A 253 -0.85 -14.65 -20.30
N ARG A 254 -1.23 -13.77 -19.37
CA ARG A 254 -0.28 -12.96 -18.61
C ARG A 254 0.69 -13.83 -17.81
N ASP A 255 0.17 -14.80 -17.09
CA ASP A 255 0.94 -15.58 -16.11
C ASP A 255 1.81 -16.65 -16.79
N HIS A 256 1.42 -17.18 -17.97
CA HIS A 256 2.13 -18.27 -18.63
C HIS A 256 2.82 -17.86 -19.95
N ALA A 257 2.26 -16.90 -20.69
CA ALA A 257 2.84 -16.42 -21.93
C ALA A 257 3.56 -15.06 -21.79
N GLY A 258 3.55 -14.46 -20.57
CA GLY A 258 4.25 -13.20 -20.29
C GLY A 258 3.68 -11.98 -21.03
N VAL A 259 2.44 -12.05 -21.52
CA VAL A 259 1.78 -10.92 -22.20
C VAL A 259 1.02 -10.10 -21.17
N PRO A 260 1.48 -8.89 -20.81
CA PRO A 260 0.82 -8.07 -19.80
C PRO A 260 -0.60 -7.68 -20.24
N ILE A 261 -1.52 -7.62 -19.28
CA ILE A 261 -2.90 -7.16 -19.52
C ILE A 261 -2.92 -5.64 -19.36
N ASP A 262 -3.51 -4.94 -20.31
CA ASP A 262 -3.82 -3.53 -20.24
C ASP A 262 -5.24 -3.25 -20.74
N ILE A 263 -5.70 -2.00 -20.65
CA ILE A 263 -7.07 -1.63 -21.03
C ILE A 263 -7.36 -1.86 -22.54
N GLU A 264 -6.34 -1.71 -23.40
CA GLU A 264 -6.50 -1.96 -24.84
C GLU A 264 -6.60 -3.43 -25.14
N LYS A 265 -5.77 -4.26 -24.51
CA LYS A 265 -5.83 -5.72 -24.69
C LYS A 265 -7.15 -6.31 -24.18
N ILE A 266 -7.69 -5.77 -23.07
CA ILE A 266 -9.03 -6.14 -22.61
C ILE A 266 -10.05 -5.76 -23.68
N ARG A 267 -10.03 -4.51 -24.18
CA ARG A 267 -10.97 -4.08 -25.23
C ARG A 267 -10.89 -4.93 -26.49
N ASP A 268 -9.69 -5.23 -26.97
CA ASP A 268 -9.47 -5.99 -28.18
C ASP A 268 -9.88 -7.47 -27.99
N ALA A 269 -9.64 -8.04 -26.79
CA ALA A 269 -10.09 -9.40 -26.46
C ALA A 269 -11.61 -9.55 -26.35
N LEU A 270 -12.35 -8.45 -26.17
CA LEU A 270 -13.82 -8.46 -26.20
C LEU A 270 -14.40 -8.50 -27.63
N GLU A 271 -13.60 -8.63 -28.67
CA GLU A 271 -14.13 -8.85 -30.02
C GLU A 271 -14.56 -10.30 -30.24
N LEU A 272 -15.76 -10.50 -30.78
CA LEU A 272 -16.32 -11.84 -30.97
C LEU A 272 -15.39 -12.76 -31.76
N ARG A 273 -14.69 -12.21 -32.75
CA ARG A 273 -13.70 -12.91 -33.55
C ARG A 273 -12.49 -13.38 -32.71
N VAL A 274 -12.03 -12.53 -31.81
CA VAL A 274 -10.89 -12.85 -30.91
C VAL A 274 -11.31 -13.93 -29.92
N ILE A 275 -12.50 -13.80 -29.34
CA ILE A 275 -13.07 -14.82 -28.43
C ILE A 275 -13.16 -16.18 -29.14
N TRP A 276 -13.65 -16.18 -30.37
CA TRP A 276 -13.74 -17.42 -31.18
C TRP A 276 -12.35 -18.01 -31.46
N LYS A 277 -11.37 -17.18 -31.87
CA LYS A 277 -9.99 -17.65 -32.11
C LYS A 277 -9.37 -18.26 -30.84
N LEU A 278 -9.55 -17.62 -29.69
CA LEU A 278 -9.07 -18.15 -28.40
C LEU A 278 -9.76 -19.47 -28.04
N ALA A 279 -11.08 -19.51 -28.14
CA ALA A 279 -11.88 -20.66 -27.71
C ALA A 279 -11.71 -21.90 -28.61
N VAL A 280 -11.69 -21.71 -29.95
CA VAL A 280 -11.74 -22.81 -30.92
C VAL A 280 -10.36 -23.14 -31.48
N LYS A 281 -9.51 -22.13 -31.69
CA LYS A 281 -8.17 -22.33 -32.31
C LYS A 281 -7.01 -22.27 -31.35
N GLY A 282 -7.21 -21.85 -30.10
CA GLY A 282 -6.12 -21.61 -29.16
C GLY A 282 -5.15 -20.53 -29.64
N LEU A 283 -5.62 -19.57 -30.45
CA LEU A 283 -4.80 -18.49 -30.99
C LEU A 283 -5.15 -17.15 -30.33
N TYR A 284 -4.15 -16.48 -29.79
CA TYR A 284 -4.29 -15.12 -29.29
C TYR A 284 -3.72 -14.11 -30.28
N GLU A 285 -4.53 -13.16 -30.65
CA GLU A 285 -4.17 -12.09 -31.57
C GLU A 285 -3.52 -10.92 -30.79
N LEU A 286 -2.19 -10.85 -30.83
CA LEU A 286 -1.43 -9.76 -30.24
C LEU A 286 -1.18 -8.66 -31.27
N ARG A 287 -1.68 -7.46 -30.97
CA ARG A 287 -1.43 -6.27 -31.78
C ARG A 287 -0.16 -5.58 -31.31
N ASP A 288 0.77 -5.35 -32.21
CA ASP A 288 1.95 -4.53 -31.95
C ASP A 288 1.55 -3.04 -31.91
N PRO A 289 1.72 -2.36 -30.77
CA PRO A 289 1.31 -0.96 -30.63
C PRO A 289 2.12 0.00 -31.51
N ALA A 290 3.36 -0.35 -31.90
CA ALA A 290 4.23 0.50 -32.72
C ALA A 290 3.91 0.40 -34.21
N THR A 291 3.63 -0.80 -34.70
CA THR A 291 3.42 -1.07 -36.14
C THR A 291 1.96 -1.24 -36.52
N GLY A 292 1.07 -1.44 -35.54
CA GLY A 292 -0.35 -1.75 -35.73
C GLY A 292 -0.60 -3.13 -36.34
N LYS A 293 0.45 -3.92 -36.60
CA LYS A 293 0.33 -5.28 -37.14
C LYS A 293 -0.11 -6.25 -36.06
N THR A 294 -0.95 -7.20 -36.44
CA THR A 294 -1.39 -8.31 -35.59
C THR A 294 -0.56 -9.55 -35.84
N ARG A 295 -0.17 -10.24 -34.76
CA ARG A 295 0.50 -11.54 -34.78
C ARG A 295 -0.32 -12.52 -33.94
N ASP A 296 -0.59 -13.70 -34.52
CA ASP A 296 -1.24 -14.79 -33.82
C ASP A 296 -0.20 -15.58 -33.01
N ILE A 297 -0.47 -15.75 -31.71
CA ILE A 297 0.31 -16.57 -30.79
C ILE A 297 -0.48 -17.84 -30.51
N ALA A 298 0.11 -18.99 -30.78
CA ALA A 298 -0.50 -20.27 -30.43
C ALA A 298 -0.33 -20.53 -28.93
N LEU A 299 -1.41 -20.88 -28.26
CA LEU A 299 -1.49 -21.13 -26.84
C LEU A 299 -2.04 -22.51 -26.56
N ASP A 300 -1.43 -23.22 -25.62
CA ASP A 300 -1.98 -24.47 -25.10
C ASP A 300 -2.79 -24.15 -23.83
N LEU A 301 -4.04 -23.72 -24.06
CA LEU A 301 -4.94 -23.28 -23.01
C LEU A 301 -5.57 -24.48 -22.30
N PRO A 302 -5.55 -24.57 -20.97
CA PRO A 302 -6.27 -25.59 -20.22
C PRO A 302 -7.78 -25.54 -20.45
N GLN A 303 -8.44 -26.69 -20.39
CA GLN A 303 -9.89 -26.78 -20.66
C GLN A 303 -10.75 -25.95 -19.71
N ASP A 304 -10.38 -25.88 -18.45
CA ASP A 304 -11.06 -25.07 -17.44
C ASP A 304 -10.99 -23.57 -17.73
N VAL A 305 -9.93 -23.10 -18.39
CA VAL A 305 -9.76 -21.71 -18.83
C VAL A 305 -10.52 -21.42 -20.12
N VAL A 306 -10.61 -22.40 -21.04
CA VAL A 306 -11.30 -22.25 -22.33
C VAL A 306 -12.81 -22.42 -22.19
N TYR A 307 -13.26 -23.28 -21.27
CA TYR A 307 -14.68 -23.63 -21.11
C TYR A 307 -15.61 -22.41 -20.95
N PRO A 308 -15.28 -21.39 -20.16
CA PRO A 308 -16.12 -20.17 -20.04
C PRO A 308 -16.31 -19.43 -21.37
N LEU A 309 -15.28 -19.42 -22.26
CA LEU A 309 -15.41 -18.82 -23.60
C LEU A 309 -16.35 -19.63 -24.49
N LEU A 310 -16.21 -20.95 -24.48
CA LEU A 310 -17.10 -21.85 -25.25
C LEU A 310 -18.54 -21.75 -24.76
N ALA A 311 -18.74 -21.69 -23.42
CA ALA A 311 -20.08 -21.52 -22.84
C ALA A 311 -20.69 -20.18 -23.27
N TYR A 312 -19.94 -19.09 -23.20
CA TYR A 312 -20.41 -17.78 -23.66
C TYR A 312 -20.81 -17.78 -25.13
N LEU A 313 -20.00 -18.40 -26.03
CA LEU A 313 -20.31 -18.51 -27.45
C LEU A 313 -21.60 -19.33 -27.68
N GLY A 314 -21.76 -20.46 -26.98
CA GLY A 314 -22.93 -21.34 -27.09
C GLY A 314 -24.22 -20.71 -26.55
N GLU A 315 -24.12 -19.77 -25.64
CA GLU A 315 -25.28 -19.02 -25.11
C GLU A 315 -25.73 -17.86 -26.02
N LEU A 316 -24.95 -17.52 -27.06
CA LEU A 316 -25.35 -16.46 -27.99
C LEU A 316 -26.45 -16.98 -28.92
N PRO A 317 -27.63 -16.35 -28.98
CA PRO A 317 -28.73 -16.79 -29.83
C PRO A 317 -28.31 -16.87 -31.29
N GLY A 318 -28.54 -18.04 -31.90
CA GLY A 318 -28.22 -18.28 -33.31
C GLY A 318 -26.75 -18.55 -33.62
N TYR A 319 -25.90 -18.69 -32.59
CA TYR A 319 -24.51 -19.10 -32.77
C TYR A 319 -24.43 -20.61 -32.97
N ASP A 320 -23.75 -21.04 -34.04
CA ASP A 320 -23.53 -22.45 -34.36
C ASP A 320 -22.06 -22.81 -34.04
N THR A 321 -21.88 -23.65 -33.03
CA THR A 321 -20.55 -24.04 -32.50
C THR A 321 -19.75 -24.87 -33.51
N ASP A 322 -20.42 -25.54 -34.44
CA ASP A 322 -19.80 -26.43 -35.42
C ASP A 322 -19.32 -25.70 -36.70
N LEU A 323 -19.71 -24.44 -36.83
CA LEU A 323 -19.34 -23.61 -37.97
C LEU A 323 -18.20 -22.63 -37.64
N ASP A 324 -17.35 -22.44 -38.64
CA ASP A 324 -16.31 -21.42 -38.61
C ASP A 324 -16.92 -20.00 -38.41
N TYR A 325 -16.18 -19.07 -37.78
CA TYR A 325 -16.65 -17.73 -37.50
C TYR A 325 -17.26 -17.01 -38.72
N ASN A 326 -16.60 -17.12 -39.88
CA ASN A 326 -17.04 -16.50 -41.14
C ASN A 326 -18.18 -17.25 -41.85
N LYS A 327 -18.58 -18.40 -41.35
CA LYS A 327 -19.63 -19.27 -41.95
C LYS A 327 -20.92 -19.30 -41.14
N GLN A 328 -21.02 -18.47 -40.08
CA GLN A 328 -22.24 -18.34 -39.27
C GLN A 328 -23.42 -17.91 -40.16
N LYS A 329 -24.57 -18.57 -39.97
CA LYS A 329 -25.77 -18.37 -40.79
C LYS A 329 -26.61 -17.18 -40.38
N SER A 330 -26.43 -16.66 -39.17
CA SER A 330 -27.20 -15.54 -38.60
C SER A 330 -26.26 -14.43 -38.15
N ASP A 331 -26.73 -13.18 -38.27
CA ASP A 331 -26.07 -12.00 -37.70
C ASP A 331 -26.46 -11.75 -36.24
N ASP A 332 -27.39 -12.53 -35.69
CA ASP A 332 -27.91 -12.33 -34.32
C ASP A 332 -26.84 -12.48 -33.23
N PRO A 333 -25.90 -13.48 -33.34
CA PRO A 333 -24.79 -13.57 -32.36
C PRO A 333 -23.98 -12.29 -32.28
N SER A 334 -23.64 -11.70 -33.44
CA SER A 334 -22.86 -10.43 -33.50
C SER A 334 -23.61 -9.26 -32.90
N LYS A 335 -24.93 -9.16 -33.15
CA LYS A 335 -25.79 -8.11 -32.59
C LYS A 335 -25.89 -8.25 -31.06
N GLN A 336 -26.17 -9.45 -30.58
CA GLN A 336 -26.33 -9.73 -29.16
C GLN A 336 -25.03 -9.55 -28.39
N HIS A 337 -23.92 -9.94 -28.97
CA HIS A 337 -22.59 -9.67 -28.44
C HIS A 337 -22.28 -8.16 -28.45
N GLY A 338 -22.67 -7.45 -29.51
CA GLY A 338 -22.52 -5.98 -29.60
C GLY A 338 -23.23 -5.25 -28.46
N TYR A 339 -24.44 -5.69 -28.08
CA TYR A 339 -25.15 -5.14 -26.93
C TYR A 339 -24.39 -5.37 -25.61
N ALA A 340 -23.79 -6.52 -25.42
CA ALA A 340 -22.98 -6.80 -24.22
C ALA A 340 -21.71 -5.91 -24.18
N ARG A 341 -21.02 -5.75 -25.32
CA ARG A 341 -19.84 -4.86 -25.45
C ARG A 341 -20.15 -3.40 -25.18
N PHE A 342 -21.33 -2.95 -25.58
CA PHE A 342 -21.76 -1.55 -25.44
C PHE A 342 -21.67 -1.05 -23.99
N TYR A 343 -21.93 -1.93 -23.02
CA TYR A 343 -21.84 -1.59 -21.59
C TYR A 343 -20.44 -1.15 -21.14
N PHE A 344 -19.40 -1.56 -21.85
CA PHE A 344 -18.01 -1.20 -21.52
C PHE A 344 -17.46 -0.03 -22.29
N THR A 345 -18.26 0.53 -23.24
CA THR A 345 -17.80 1.63 -24.13
C THR A 345 -17.38 2.86 -23.32
N GLU A 346 -18.16 3.23 -22.32
CA GLU A 346 -17.84 4.37 -21.47
C GLU A 346 -16.53 4.17 -20.69
N MET A 347 -16.35 3.00 -20.07
CA MET A 347 -15.13 2.64 -19.38
C MET A 347 -13.91 2.70 -20.30
N PHE A 348 -13.98 2.12 -21.51
CA PHE A 348 -12.88 2.16 -22.46
C PHE A 348 -12.58 3.56 -22.97
N THR A 349 -13.59 4.40 -23.16
CA THR A 349 -13.41 5.79 -23.55
C THR A 349 -12.76 6.56 -22.42
N GLN A 350 -13.22 6.39 -21.20
CA GLN A 350 -12.67 7.07 -20.03
C GLN A 350 -11.23 6.66 -19.74
N LEU A 351 -10.97 5.35 -19.57
CA LEU A 351 -9.65 4.86 -19.20
C LEU A 351 -8.66 4.83 -20.37
N GLY A 352 -9.14 4.51 -21.58
CA GLY A 352 -8.28 4.38 -22.75
C GLY A 352 -8.03 5.68 -23.53
N VAL A 353 -8.95 6.66 -23.47
CA VAL A 353 -8.84 7.91 -24.20
C VAL A 353 -8.62 9.10 -23.25
N SER A 354 -9.60 9.40 -22.40
CA SER A 354 -9.53 10.58 -21.53
C SER A 354 -8.38 10.49 -20.54
N LEU A 355 -8.22 9.35 -19.88
CA LEU A 355 -7.15 9.02 -18.94
C LEU A 355 -6.08 8.10 -19.54
N GLY A 356 -6.00 8.02 -20.88
CA GLY A 356 -5.09 7.12 -21.57
C GLY A 356 -3.61 7.32 -21.22
N HIS A 357 -3.21 8.54 -20.90
CA HIS A 357 -1.86 8.86 -20.43
C HIS A 357 -1.51 8.22 -19.07
N ILE A 358 -2.51 7.74 -18.32
CA ILE A 358 -2.35 7.05 -17.03
C ILE A 358 -2.49 5.54 -17.21
N PHE A 359 -3.59 5.09 -17.86
CA PHE A 359 -4.00 3.68 -17.85
C PHE A 359 -3.62 2.89 -19.11
N LYS A 360 -3.25 3.56 -20.19
CA LYS A 360 -2.86 2.90 -21.44
C LYS A 360 -1.36 2.54 -21.39
N ILE A 361 -1.02 1.66 -20.48
CA ILE A 361 0.35 1.22 -20.26
C ILE A 361 0.38 -0.24 -19.81
N GLU A 362 1.38 -0.98 -20.23
CA GLU A 362 1.59 -2.37 -19.82
C GLU A 362 2.10 -2.46 -18.37
N GLN A 363 3.11 -1.65 -18.05
CA GLN A 363 3.65 -1.52 -16.69
C GLN A 363 3.60 -0.05 -16.30
N GLY A 364 2.85 0.26 -15.24
CA GLY A 364 2.75 1.62 -14.71
C GLY A 364 3.89 1.96 -13.75
N ASP A 365 4.08 3.26 -13.50
CA ASP A 365 4.97 3.76 -12.44
C ASP A 365 4.48 3.31 -11.05
N ILE A 366 3.16 3.14 -10.90
CA ILE A 366 2.51 2.75 -9.65
C ILE A 366 2.24 1.25 -9.68
N ASP A 367 2.91 0.53 -8.79
CA ASP A 367 2.55 -0.83 -8.38
C ASP A 367 2.07 -0.77 -6.93
N MET A 368 0.81 -1.12 -6.67
CA MET A 368 0.23 -1.05 -5.31
C MET A 368 0.95 -1.94 -4.32
N ARG A 369 1.53 -3.04 -4.77
CA ARG A 369 2.33 -3.93 -3.94
C ARG A 369 3.67 -3.28 -3.55
N ASP A 370 4.36 -2.69 -4.52
CA ASP A 370 5.59 -1.93 -4.28
C ASP A 370 5.33 -0.75 -3.34
N VAL A 371 4.25 0.00 -3.57
CA VAL A 371 3.85 1.14 -2.73
C VAL A 371 3.72 0.75 -1.26
N VAL A 372 3.06 -0.37 -0.96
CA VAL A 372 2.81 -0.77 0.43
C VAL A 372 4.01 -1.49 1.04
N LEU A 373 4.64 -2.42 0.34
CA LEU A 373 5.77 -3.20 0.87
C LEU A 373 7.03 -2.34 1.05
N ASN A 374 7.32 -1.44 0.11
CA ASN A 374 8.46 -0.51 0.19
C ASN A 374 8.10 0.80 0.89
N ARG A 375 6.92 0.84 1.55
CA ARG A 375 6.52 1.98 2.39
C ARG A 375 6.55 3.31 1.66
N ARG A 376 6.22 3.35 0.36
CA ARG A 376 6.16 4.58 -0.44
C ARG A 376 4.97 5.45 -0.06
N ILE A 377 4.93 6.63 -0.62
CA ILE A 377 3.87 7.63 -0.43
C ILE A 377 3.10 7.75 -1.72
N LEU A 378 1.81 7.43 -1.71
CA LEU A 378 0.94 7.56 -2.87
C LEU A 378 -0.18 8.55 -2.58
N VAL A 379 -0.30 9.57 -3.40
CA VAL A 379 -1.44 10.50 -3.40
C VAL A 379 -2.31 10.20 -4.62
N VAL A 380 -3.60 10.02 -4.38
CA VAL A 380 -4.61 9.81 -5.44
C VAL A 380 -5.60 10.97 -5.41
N SER A 381 -5.67 11.74 -6.49
CA SER A 381 -6.60 12.85 -6.63
C SER A 381 -7.77 12.45 -7.54
N LEU A 382 -8.98 12.38 -6.98
CA LEU A 382 -10.18 11.98 -7.70
C LEU A 382 -10.94 13.22 -8.23
N PRO A 383 -11.51 13.19 -9.45
CA PRO A 383 -12.10 14.35 -10.13
C PRO A 383 -13.52 14.66 -9.65
N ALA A 384 -13.70 15.13 -8.42
CA ALA A 384 -15.01 15.32 -7.79
C ALA A 384 -15.92 16.35 -8.49
N LEU A 385 -15.35 17.37 -9.11
CA LEU A 385 -16.13 18.45 -9.76
C LEU A 385 -16.21 18.30 -11.28
N GLU A 386 -15.37 17.44 -11.87
CA GLU A 386 -15.24 17.33 -13.31
C GLU A 386 -16.16 16.28 -13.91
N ASN A 387 -16.53 15.29 -13.13
CA ASN A 387 -17.25 14.10 -13.58
C ASN A 387 -18.58 13.91 -12.85
N SER A 388 -19.44 13.06 -13.42
CA SER A 388 -20.63 12.59 -12.74
C SER A 388 -20.30 11.81 -11.47
N SER A 389 -21.26 11.73 -10.54
CA SER A 389 -21.09 10.95 -9.30
C SER A 389 -20.73 9.49 -9.57
N ASP A 390 -21.24 8.91 -10.65
CA ASP A 390 -21.02 7.49 -11.00
C ASP A 390 -19.62 7.28 -11.58
N THR A 391 -19.16 8.18 -12.41
CA THR A 391 -17.79 8.18 -12.96
C THR A 391 -16.75 8.35 -11.87
N LEU A 392 -16.98 9.30 -10.95
CA LEU A 392 -16.12 9.50 -9.77
C LEU A 392 -16.07 8.23 -8.91
N ALA A 393 -17.23 7.65 -8.65
CA ALA A 393 -17.33 6.40 -7.89
C ALA A 393 -16.60 5.25 -8.59
N GLY A 394 -16.71 5.14 -9.92
CA GLY A 394 -16.00 4.15 -10.72
C GLY A 394 -14.49 4.25 -10.56
N LEU A 395 -13.93 5.44 -10.74
CA LEU A 395 -12.48 5.68 -10.57
C LEU A 395 -12.01 5.37 -9.14
N GLY A 396 -12.76 5.80 -8.13
CA GLY A 396 -12.45 5.48 -6.74
C GLY A 396 -12.53 3.97 -6.44
N LYS A 397 -13.50 3.28 -7.04
CA LYS A 397 -13.63 1.80 -6.94
C LYS A 397 -12.42 1.09 -7.53
N ILE A 398 -11.85 1.57 -8.64
CA ILE A 398 -10.61 1.01 -9.22
C ILE A 398 -9.49 1.06 -8.17
N VAL A 399 -9.29 2.20 -7.53
CA VAL A 399 -8.25 2.38 -6.52
C VAL A 399 -8.48 1.45 -5.32
N VAL A 400 -9.69 1.43 -4.76
CA VAL A 400 -10.04 0.57 -3.60
C VAL A 400 -9.90 -0.91 -3.95
N THR A 401 -10.34 -1.33 -5.15
CA THR A 401 -10.23 -2.72 -5.58
C THR A 401 -8.77 -3.13 -5.82
N SER A 402 -7.94 -2.22 -6.33
CA SER A 402 -6.49 -2.44 -6.48
C SER A 402 -5.81 -2.61 -5.12
N LEU A 403 -6.17 -1.79 -4.12
CA LEU A 403 -5.71 -1.95 -2.74
C LEU A 403 -6.18 -3.29 -2.15
N ARG A 404 -7.42 -3.70 -2.40
CA ARG A 404 -7.94 -5.02 -1.98
C ARG A 404 -7.14 -6.16 -2.62
N GLY A 405 -6.89 -6.09 -3.93
CA GLY A 405 -6.10 -7.07 -4.65
C GLY A 405 -4.67 -7.21 -4.09
N MET A 406 -4.03 -6.10 -3.79
CA MET A 406 -2.72 -6.05 -3.13
C MET A 406 -2.78 -6.70 -1.74
N MET A 407 -3.78 -6.37 -0.91
CA MET A 407 -3.96 -6.97 0.42
C MET A 407 -4.15 -8.49 0.33
N ALA A 408 -4.92 -8.98 -0.66
CA ALA A 408 -5.10 -10.41 -0.89
C ALA A 408 -3.78 -11.14 -1.20
N GLN A 409 -2.91 -10.51 -1.99
CA GLN A 409 -1.57 -11.05 -2.26
C GLN A 409 -0.68 -11.07 -1.02
N MET A 410 -0.80 -10.05 -0.15
CA MET A 410 -0.04 -9.97 1.10
C MET A 410 -0.45 -11.03 2.13
N LEU A 411 -1.70 -11.52 2.12
CA LEU A 411 -2.16 -12.56 3.02
C LEU A 411 -1.37 -13.87 2.90
N GLY A 412 -0.83 -14.16 1.73
CA GLY A 412 0.02 -15.33 1.47
C GLY A 412 1.49 -15.16 1.87
N MET A 413 1.88 -13.96 2.34
CA MET A 413 3.28 -13.69 2.67
C MET A 413 3.63 -14.02 4.12
N PRO A 414 4.86 -14.46 4.40
CA PRO A 414 5.37 -14.57 5.77
C PRO A 414 5.32 -13.22 6.48
N LYS A 415 4.96 -13.22 7.77
CA LYS A 415 4.81 -12.00 8.57
C LYS A 415 6.09 -11.17 8.64
N GLU A 416 7.24 -11.82 8.57
CA GLU A 416 8.56 -11.20 8.58
C GLU A 416 8.77 -10.27 7.37
N LYS A 417 8.12 -10.57 6.24
CA LYS A 417 8.16 -9.74 5.02
C LYS A 417 7.17 -8.57 5.03
N LEU A 418 6.19 -8.58 5.94
CA LEU A 418 5.21 -7.49 6.06
C LEU A 418 5.77 -6.25 6.77
N GLY A 419 6.99 -6.34 7.30
CA GLY A 419 7.82 -5.22 7.71
C GLY A 419 7.54 -4.68 9.10
N MET A 420 7.99 -3.48 9.33
CA MET A 420 8.25 -2.75 10.56
C MET A 420 7.12 -2.76 11.61
N ASP A 421 7.46 -2.40 12.85
CA ASP A 421 6.53 -2.20 13.97
C ASP A 421 5.46 -1.14 13.67
N ALA A 422 5.81 -0.08 12.92
CA ALA A 422 4.88 0.97 12.53
C ALA A 422 3.94 0.51 11.40
N PRO A 423 2.62 0.73 11.51
CA PRO A 423 1.67 0.36 10.47
C PRO A 423 1.87 1.21 9.20
N TYR A 424 1.48 0.64 8.06
CA TYR A 424 1.29 1.40 6.83
C TYR A 424 -0.10 2.05 6.85
N HIS A 425 -0.20 3.33 6.47
CA HIS A 425 -1.45 4.07 6.59
C HIS A 425 -2.19 4.13 5.25
N ILE A 426 -3.46 3.76 5.23
CA ILE A 426 -4.37 3.98 4.10
C ILE A 426 -5.42 4.99 4.54
N VAL A 427 -5.33 6.18 3.98
CA VAL A 427 -6.23 7.30 4.28
C VAL A 427 -7.20 7.47 3.12
N LEU A 428 -8.47 7.35 3.41
CA LEU A 428 -9.55 7.51 2.44
C LEU A 428 -10.35 8.76 2.84
N ASP A 429 -10.04 9.90 2.22
CA ASP A 429 -10.76 11.15 2.49
C ASP A 429 -11.96 11.31 1.57
N GLU A 430 -13.02 11.95 2.05
CA GLU A 430 -14.33 12.10 1.38
C GLU A 430 -14.92 10.75 0.92
N LEU A 431 -14.82 9.74 1.79
CA LEU A 431 -15.19 8.36 1.52
C LEU A 431 -16.60 8.18 0.93
N ALA A 432 -17.54 9.06 1.27
CA ALA A 432 -18.92 9.02 0.77
C ALA A 432 -18.99 8.97 -0.77
N TYR A 433 -18.01 9.51 -1.48
CA TYR A 433 -18.04 9.53 -2.95
C TYR A 433 -17.69 8.20 -3.61
N TYR A 434 -16.90 7.34 -2.94
CA TYR A 434 -16.37 6.10 -3.55
C TYR A 434 -16.36 4.89 -2.62
N ALA A 435 -17.10 4.95 -1.52
CA ALA A 435 -17.23 3.82 -0.60
C ALA A 435 -17.70 2.55 -1.33
N THR A 436 -17.06 1.42 -1.02
CA THR A 436 -17.41 0.09 -1.54
C THR A 436 -17.81 -0.86 -0.41
N SER A 437 -18.65 -1.83 -0.73
CA SER A 437 -19.13 -2.82 0.24
C SER A 437 -18.04 -3.74 0.81
N ASP A 438 -16.83 -3.74 0.23
CA ASP A 438 -15.73 -4.61 0.64
C ASP A 438 -14.78 -3.96 1.63
N LEU A 439 -14.93 -2.66 1.89
CA LEU A 439 -14.06 -1.92 2.81
C LEU A 439 -14.14 -2.48 4.24
N ASP A 440 -15.29 -2.98 4.66
CA ASP A 440 -15.47 -3.64 5.97
C ASP A 440 -14.54 -4.85 6.12
N ARG A 441 -14.45 -5.68 5.08
CA ARG A 441 -13.56 -6.85 5.03
C ARG A 441 -12.10 -6.45 4.97
N MET A 442 -11.77 -5.42 4.18
CA MET A 442 -10.41 -4.89 4.09
C MET A 442 -9.92 -4.39 5.45
N MET A 443 -10.75 -3.66 6.19
CA MET A 443 -10.44 -3.21 7.55
C MET A 443 -10.26 -4.39 8.50
N ALA A 444 -11.17 -5.37 8.49
CA ALA A 444 -11.06 -6.55 9.34
C ALA A 444 -9.72 -7.31 9.12
N GLN A 445 -9.23 -7.39 7.89
CA GLN A 445 -7.96 -8.03 7.54
C GLN A 445 -6.74 -7.12 7.72
N GLY A 446 -6.91 -5.81 7.62
CA GLY A 446 -5.84 -4.81 7.66
C GLY A 446 -4.95 -4.92 8.88
N ARG A 447 -5.55 -5.26 10.04
CA ARG A 447 -4.82 -5.46 11.29
C ARG A 447 -3.73 -6.53 11.17
N SER A 448 -4.02 -7.65 10.53
CA SER A 448 -3.08 -8.77 10.34
C SER A 448 -1.97 -8.44 9.36
N LEU A 449 -2.21 -7.52 8.42
CA LEU A 449 -1.30 -7.06 7.39
C LEU A 449 -0.46 -5.83 7.78
N ASN A 450 -0.54 -5.40 9.05
CA ASN A 450 0.11 -4.19 9.55
C ASN A 450 -0.32 -2.91 8.79
N ILE A 451 -1.60 -2.82 8.46
CA ILE A 451 -2.22 -1.68 7.76
C ILE A 451 -3.21 -0.99 8.70
N ALA A 452 -3.15 0.34 8.76
CA ALA A 452 -4.06 1.21 9.49
C ALA A 452 -4.93 2.00 8.50
N PHE A 453 -6.25 1.83 8.56
CA PHE A 453 -7.20 2.64 7.79
C PHE A 453 -7.61 3.88 8.57
N TRP A 454 -7.65 5.02 7.87
CA TRP A 454 -8.14 6.31 8.36
C TRP A 454 -9.23 6.78 7.42
N LEU A 455 -10.47 6.77 7.88
CA LEU A 455 -11.64 7.09 7.07
C LEU A 455 -12.07 8.53 7.33
N GLY A 456 -11.81 9.42 6.36
CA GLY A 456 -12.27 10.80 6.35
C GLY A 456 -13.63 10.91 5.64
N PHE A 457 -14.59 11.57 6.24
CA PHE A 457 -15.89 11.85 5.63
C PHE A 457 -16.54 13.06 6.27
N GLN A 458 -17.48 13.68 5.54
CA GLN A 458 -18.20 14.83 6.08
C GLN A 458 -19.35 14.38 6.98
N GLU A 459 -20.11 13.40 6.52
CA GLU A 459 -21.31 12.91 7.18
C GLU A 459 -21.54 11.40 6.96
N VAL A 460 -22.14 10.76 7.93
CA VAL A 460 -22.53 9.34 7.85
C VAL A 460 -23.65 9.14 6.84
N SER A 461 -24.52 10.14 6.69
CA SER A 461 -25.66 10.10 5.76
C SER A 461 -25.22 9.85 4.32
N GLY A 462 -24.11 10.44 3.86
CA GLY A 462 -23.57 10.22 2.53
C GLY A 462 -23.03 8.80 2.31
N ILE A 463 -22.35 8.23 3.31
CA ILE A 463 -21.88 6.83 3.25
C ILE A 463 -23.10 5.88 3.27
N PHE A 464 -24.09 6.18 4.11
CA PHE A 464 -25.30 5.37 4.22
C PHE A 464 -26.11 5.34 2.93
N ALA A 465 -26.21 6.47 2.22
CA ALA A 465 -26.87 6.52 0.92
C ALA A 465 -26.25 5.53 -0.09
N ARG A 466 -24.97 5.21 0.07
CA ARG A 466 -24.22 4.31 -0.84
C ARG A 466 -24.17 2.87 -0.34
N LEU A 467 -23.95 2.65 0.94
CA LEU A 467 -23.72 1.32 1.53
C LEU A 467 -24.92 0.78 2.33
N GLY A 468 -25.93 1.58 2.61
CA GLY A 468 -27.03 1.20 3.48
C GLY A 468 -26.56 0.79 4.87
N GLU A 469 -27.12 -0.27 5.42
CA GLU A 469 -26.81 -0.79 6.76
C GLU A 469 -25.34 -1.23 6.95
N LYS A 470 -24.63 -1.57 5.87
CA LYS A 470 -23.19 -1.90 5.91
C LYS A 470 -22.33 -0.74 6.39
N THR A 471 -22.85 0.49 6.34
CA THR A 471 -22.17 1.67 6.90
C THR A 471 -21.82 1.48 8.37
N TYR A 472 -22.76 0.96 9.16
CA TYR A 472 -22.52 0.76 10.60
C TYR A 472 -21.51 -0.36 10.86
N THR A 473 -21.50 -1.41 10.03
CA THR A 473 -20.46 -2.46 10.09
C THR A 473 -19.07 -1.87 9.77
N LEU A 474 -18.99 -1.02 8.74
CA LEU A 474 -17.74 -0.35 8.37
C LEU A 474 -17.22 0.56 9.49
N LEU A 475 -18.08 1.42 10.03
CA LEU A 475 -17.71 2.35 11.10
C LEU A 475 -17.40 1.63 12.42
N GLY A 476 -18.07 0.50 12.69
CA GLY A 476 -17.83 -0.35 13.86
C GLY A 476 -16.46 -1.03 13.88
N ASN A 477 -15.78 -1.15 12.73
CA ASN A 477 -14.43 -1.67 12.66
C ASN A 477 -13.34 -0.67 13.10
N ALA A 478 -13.69 0.60 13.35
CA ALA A 478 -12.76 1.63 13.79
C ALA A 478 -12.83 1.82 15.32
N ASN A 479 -11.69 1.72 16.00
CA ASN A 479 -11.57 1.89 17.45
C ASN A 479 -11.35 3.34 17.90
N LEU A 480 -10.84 4.18 17.00
CA LEU A 480 -10.64 5.60 17.23
C LEU A 480 -11.60 6.42 16.38
N THR A 481 -12.33 7.34 17.01
CA THR A 481 -13.09 8.36 16.29
C THR A 481 -12.57 9.74 16.67
N ALA A 482 -12.13 10.52 15.69
CA ALA A 482 -11.76 11.92 15.85
C ALA A 482 -12.88 12.81 15.29
N ALA A 483 -13.95 12.99 16.08
CA ALA A 483 -15.12 13.76 15.67
C ALA A 483 -14.79 15.25 15.68
N MET A 484 -14.66 15.85 14.51
CA MET A 484 -14.48 17.28 14.31
C MET A 484 -15.85 17.97 14.22
N ARG A 485 -15.89 19.29 13.95
CA ARG A 485 -17.15 20.03 13.85
C ARG A 485 -18.14 19.34 12.91
N GLN A 486 -19.41 19.20 13.34
CA GLN A 486 -20.45 18.52 12.60
C GLN A 486 -21.66 19.42 12.35
N GLN A 487 -22.35 19.17 11.23
CA GLN A 487 -23.58 19.87 10.83
C GLN A 487 -24.72 18.90 10.45
N ASP A 488 -24.44 17.60 10.24
CA ASP A 488 -25.48 16.60 10.01
C ASP A 488 -26.15 16.21 11.34
N ALA A 489 -27.31 16.80 11.57
CA ALA A 489 -28.13 16.61 12.77
C ALA A 489 -28.83 15.24 12.83
N ASN A 490 -28.75 14.44 11.79
CA ASN A 490 -29.40 13.14 11.70
C ASN A 490 -28.44 12.00 12.06
N ARG A 491 -28.01 11.24 11.06
CA ARG A 491 -27.25 9.99 11.25
C ARG A 491 -25.87 10.20 11.88
N THR A 492 -25.18 11.27 11.53
CA THR A 492 -23.85 11.54 12.11
C THR A 492 -23.95 11.86 13.59
N ARG A 493 -24.93 12.71 13.95
CA ARG A 493 -25.22 13.01 15.37
C ARG A 493 -25.53 11.74 16.14
N GLU A 494 -26.52 10.97 15.67
CA GLU A 494 -27.00 9.77 16.33
C GLU A 494 -25.86 8.76 16.53
N TRP A 495 -25.07 8.51 15.49
CA TRP A 495 -23.93 7.61 15.54
C TRP A 495 -22.87 8.06 16.56
N ILE A 496 -22.52 9.36 16.61
CA ILE A 496 -21.51 9.86 17.57
C ILE A 496 -22.07 9.83 18.99
N GLU A 497 -23.32 10.22 19.20
CA GLU A 497 -23.97 10.18 20.51
C GLU A 497 -24.04 8.75 21.06
N GLU A 498 -24.41 7.77 20.25
CA GLU A 498 -24.47 6.35 20.62
C GLU A 498 -23.06 5.77 20.85
N THR A 499 -22.11 6.05 19.97
CA THR A 499 -20.70 5.59 20.12
C THR A 499 -20.05 6.16 21.37
N SER A 500 -20.38 7.41 21.75
CA SER A 500 -19.86 8.03 22.98
C SER A 500 -20.45 7.42 24.25
N GLY A 501 -21.60 6.78 24.14
CA GLY A 501 -22.37 6.22 25.24
C GLY A 501 -23.06 7.26 26.09
N LYS A 502 -23.79 6.79 27.10
CA LYS A 502 -24.56 7.61 28.04
C LYS A 502 -23.89 7.63 29.41
N THR A 503 -24.15 8.66 30.19
CA THR A 503 -23.72 8.77 31.57
C THR A 503 -24.84 9.28 32.42
N ASP A 504 -24.91 8.82 33.68
CA ASP A 504 -25.87 9.31 34.64
C ASP A 504 -25.42 10.64 35.20
N VAL A 505 -26.28 11.64 35.16
CA VAL A 505 -26.01 12.98 35.70
C VAL A 505 -27.12 13.34 36.67
N ALA A 506 -26.73 13.92 37.79
CA ALA A 506 -27.68 14.48 38.73
C ALA A 506 -28.01 15.93 38.34
N GLN A 507 -29.25 16.18 38.01
CA GLN A 507 -29.75 17.50 37.65
C GLN A 507 -30.70 18.01 38.72
N ALA A 508 -30.53 19.27 39.10
CA ALA A 508 -31.46 19.90 40.02
C ALA A 508 -32.84 20.03 39.35
N THR A 509 -33.84 19.51 40.01
CA THR A 509 -35.23 19.43 39.47
C THR A 509 -36.04 20.68 39.70
N SER A 510 -35.75 21.43 40.74
CA SER A 510 -36.50 22.63 41.07
C SER A 510 -35.64 23.71 41.69
N PHE A 511 -36.01 24.95 41.41
CA PHE A 511 -35.38 26.15 41.95
C PHE A 511 -36.45 26.97 42.64
N ARG A 512 -36.20 27.41 43.86
CA ARG A 512 -37.07 28.36 44.59
C ARG A 512 -36.56 29.78 44.33
N GLY A 513 -37.42 30.64 43.86
CA GLY A 513 -37.15 32.08 43.78
C GLY A 513 -37.08 32.69 45.17
N GLY A 514 -36.03 33.43 45.47
CA GLY A 514 -35.95 34.31 46.63
C GLY A 514 -36.39 35.73 46.28
N ASP A 515 -36.63 36.55 47.27
CA ASP A 515 -37.22 37.91 47.18
C ASP A 515 -36.42 38.93 46.35
N ILE A 516 -35.23 38.58 45.86
CA ILE A 516 -34.35 39.47 45.08
C ILE A 516 -33.97 38.84 43.72
N GLY A 517 -34.87 38.02 43.15
CA GLY A 517 -34.57 37.39 41.83
C GLY A 517 -33.45 36.35 41.81
N VAL A 518 -32.98 35.93 42.97
CA VAL A 518 -31.99 34.86 43.12
C VAL A 518 -32.73 33.53 43.31
N TYR A 519 -32.45 32.59 42.43
CA TYR A 519 -32.98 31.24 42.51
C TYR A 519 -32.07 30.36 43.33
N HIS A 520 -32.61 29.75 44.40
CA HIS A 520 -31.92 28.76 45.20
C HIS A 520 -32.39 27.36 44.82
N ASP A 521 -31.42 26.47 44.70
CA ASP A 521 -31.67 25.06 44.46
C ASP A 521 -32.37 24.42 45.64
N THR A 522 -33.47 23.72 45.42
CA THR A 522 -34.26 23.05 46.46
C THR A 522 -33.66 21.75 46.99
N ARG A 523 -32.41 21.42 46.63
CA ARG A 523 -31.68 20.19 46.99
C ARG A 523 -32.32 18.88 46.47
N GLN A 524 -33.33 18.97 45.61
CA GLN A 524 -33.90 17.83 44.95
C GLN A 524 -33.12 17.63 43.64
N ALA A 525 -32.58 16.42 43.43
CA ALA A 525 -31.83 16.06 42.23
C ALA A 525 -32.51 14.85 41.61
N ASP A 526 -32.71 14.92 40.30
CA ASP A 526 -33.14 13.79 39.48
C ASP A 526 -31.92 13.23 38.75
N VAL A 527 -31.81 11.91 38.64
CA VAL A 527 -30.76 11.23 37.90
C VAL A 527 -31.25 10.94 36.49
N ARG A 528 -30.63 11.58 35.52
CA ARG A 528 -30.95 11.37 34.10
C ARG A 528 -29.78 10.83 33.34
N GLN A 529 -30.06 9.94 32.41
CA GLN A 529 -29.09 9.49 31.41
C GLN A 529 -28.98 10.54 30.30
N VAL A 530 -27.80 11.07 30.11
CA VAL A 530 -27.46 11.98 29.00
C VAL A 530 -26.33 11.44 28.16
N SER A 531 -26.36 11.73 26.86
CA SER A 531 -25.25 11.39 25.99
C SER A 531 -23.97 12.06 26.47
N ARG A 532 -22.87 11.32 26.46
CA ARG A 532 -21.55 11.87 26.90
C ARG A 532 -21.04 12.96 25.96
N VAL A 533 -21.40 12.91 24.68
CA VAL A 533 -21.20 13.96 23.68
C VAL A 533 -22.58 14.40 23.24
N ASN A 534 -22.89 15.66 23.31
CA ASN A 534 -24.12 16.20 22.80
C ASN A 534 -23.89 16.94 21.49
N TRP A 535 -24.97 17.19 20.76
CA TRP A 535 -24.92 17.86 19.47
C TRP A 535 -24.31 19.28 19.55
N ARG A 536 -24.58 20.01 20.61
CA ARG A 536 -24.04 21.35 20.83
C ARG A 536 -22.52 21.34 20.97
N ASP A 537 -21.97 20.33 21.64
CA ASP A 537 -20.51 20.17 21.77
C ASP A 537 -19.86 20.02 20.38
N LEU A 538 -20.48 19.21 19.48
CA LEU A 538 -19.96 18.99 18.13
C LEU A 538 -20.06 20.22 17.23
N GLN A 539 -21.13 21.03 17.38
CA GLN A 539 -21.30 22.26 16.61
C GLN A 539 -20.36 23.37 17.07
N SER A 540 -20.02 23.41 18.36
CA SER A 540 -19.18 24.45 18.95
C SER A 540 -17.69 24.30 18.68
N LEU A 541 -17.27 23.17 18.11
CA LEU A 541 -15.86 22.95 17.74
C LEU A 541 -15.41 23.96 16.69
N ILE A 542 -14.22 24.47 16.88
CA ILE A 542 -13.55 25.33 15.87
C ILE A 542 -12.61 24.49 15.01
N GLU A 543 -12.08 25.10 13.97
CA GLU A 543 -11.11 24.46 13.08
C GLU A 543 -9.92 23.87 13.87
N GLY A 544 -9.57 22.62 13.60
CA GLY A 544 -8.49 21.90 14.27
C GLY A 544 -8.84 21.38 15.66
N GLU A 545 -10.09 21.50 16.12
CA GLU A 545 -10.58 20.87 17.34
C GLU A 545 -11.35 19.59 17.03
N ALA A 546 -11.22 18.59 17.88
CA ALA A 546 -11.94 17.32 17.78
C ALA A 546 -12.30 16.75 19.15
N ILE A 547 -13.35 15.95 19.18
CA ILE A 547 -13.65 15.07 20.30
C ILE A 547 -13.12 13.69 19.93
N MET A 548 -12.08 13.24 20.63
CA MET A 548 -11.51 11.92 20.46
C MET A 548 -12.31 10.90 21.28
N LEU A 549 -12.87 9.89 20.62
CA LEU A 549 -13.51 8.73 21.26
C LEU A 549 -12.56 7.54 21.12
N PHE A 550 -12.04 7.04 22.23
CA PHE A 550 -11.09 5.96 22.26
C PHE A 550 -11.19 5.16 23.57
N GLY A 551 -11.34 3.85 23.46
CA GLY A 551 -11.39 2.94 24.62
C GLY A 551 -12.46 3.32 25.64
N GLY A 552 -13.64 3.79 25.20
CA GLY A 552 -14.74 4.26 26.05
C GLY A 552 -14.49 5.63 26.70
N ARG A 553 -13.41 6.32 26.37
CA ARG A 553 -13.07 7.66 26.84
C ARG A 553 -13.48 8.70 25.81
N ARG A 554 -13.86 9.87 26.30
CA ARG A 554 -14.14 11.08 25.55
C ARG A 554 -13.09 12.13 25.91
N ILE A 555 -12.36 12.63 24.93
CA ILE A 555 -11.27 13.59 25.14
C ILE A 555 -11.44 14.76 24.16
N TYR A 556 -11.62 15.97 24.69
CA TYR A 556 -11.60 17.19 23.86
C TYR A 556 -10.15 17.53 23.53
N ALA A 557 -9.85 17.66 22.25
CA ALA A 557 -8.50 17.76 21.77
C ALA A 557 -8.33 18.85 20.71
N LYS A 558 -7.14 19.43 20.67
CA LYS A 558 -6.59 20.11 19.51
C LYS A 558 -5.78 19.10 18.72
N VAL A 559 -6.19 18.88 17.48
CA VAL A 559 -5.56 17.90 16.59
C VAL A 559 -4.16 18.37 16.22
N PHE A 560 -3.25 17.44 16.04
CA PHE A 560 -1.90 17.72 15.63
C PHE A 560 -1.86 18.37 14.25
N HIS A 561 -1.20 19.52 14.15
CA HIS A 561 -0.96 20.25 12.92
C HIS A 561 0.50 20.14 12.53
N ALA A 562 0.80 19.53 11.37
CA ALA A 562 2.16 19.34 10.91
C ALA A 562 2.85 20.63 10.42
N ASN A 563 2.12 21.74 10.34
CA ASN A 563 2.59 23.06 9.87
C ASN A 563 3.36 22.95 8.54
N VAL A 564 2.70 22.39 7.53
CA VAL A 564 3.28 22.20 6.20
C VAL A 564 3.31 23.54 5.47
N ASP A 565 4.43 23.84 4.83
CA ASP A 565 4.58 25.05 4.03
C ASP A 565 3.79 24.92 2.72
N LYS A 566 2.74 25.72 2.58
CA LYS A 566 1.89 25.78 1.38
C LYS A 566 2.55 26.49 0.20
N ALA A 567 3.55 27.34 0.48
CA ALA A 567 4.30 28.11 -0.51
C ALA A 567 5.57 27.41 -1.01
N GLY A 568 5.74 26.12 -0.70
CA GLY A 568 6.91 25.33 -1.09
C GLY A 568 7.11 25.27 -2.61
N PRO A 569 8.30 24.86 -3.09
CA PRO A 569 8.59 24.72 -4.51
C PRO A 569 7.58 23.80 -5.19
N LYS A 570 7.29 24.11 -6.48
CA LYS A 570 6.30 23.33 -7.26
C LYS A 570 6.60 21.82 -7.13
N PRO A 571 5.57 21.01 -6.85
CA PRO A 571 5.74 19.57 -6.82
C PRO A 571 6.12 19.05 -8.20
N LEU A 572 7.03 18.08 -8.24
CA LEU A 572 7.44 17.40 -9.46
C LEU A 572 6.90 15.98 -9.44
N VAL A 573 6.19 15.62 -10.49
CA VAL A 573 5.80 14.22 -10.73
C VAL A 573 6.99 13.52 -11.37
N LYS A 574 7.58 12.58 -10.65
CA LYS A 574 8.66 11.73 -11.16
C LYS A 574 8.04 10.58 -11.94
N ARG A 575 8.38 10.46 -13.21
CA ARG A 575 7.95 9.36 -14.07
C ARG A 575 9.10 8.41 -14.29
N THR A 576 8.79 7.13 -14.32
CA THR A 576 9.75 6.13 -14.80
C THR A 576 10.01 6.39 -16.28
N ALA A 577 11.25 6.66 -16.64
CA ALA A 577 11.60 6.80 -18.04
C ALA A 577 11.46 5.44 -18.71
N LEU A 578 10.68 5.37 -19.80
CA LEU A 578 10.69 4.20 -20.67
C LEU A 578 12.10 4.06 -21.21
N VAL A 579 12.80 3.03 -20.77
CA VAL A 579 14.10 2.70 -21.31
C VAL A 579 13.86 2.18 -22.73
N PRO A 580 14.50 2.73 -23.76
CA PRO A 580 14.39 2.19 -25.10
C PRO A 580 14.83 0.72 -25.07
N PRO A 581 14.25 -0.13 -25.95
CA PRO A 581 14.59 -1.54 -25.98
C PRO A 581 16.08 -1.73 -26.13
N ALA A 582 16.62 -2.69 -25.41
CA ALA A 582 18.03 -3.00 -25.46
C ALA A 582 18.47 -3.33 -26.90
N ARG A 583 19.73 -3.07 -27.24
CA ARG A 583 20.24 -3.46 -28.56
C ARG A 583 20.07 -4.98 -28.74
N PRO A 584 19.63 -5.46 -29.92
CA PRO A 584 19.37 -6.89 -30.15
C PRO A 584 20.51 -7.83 -29.72
N ALA A 585 21.76 -7.39 -29.89
CA ALA A 585 22.93 -8.15 -29.45
C ALA A 585 23.04 -8.25 -27.91
N LEU A 586 22.55 -7.25 -27.18
CA LEU A 586 22.53 -7.24 -25.71
C LEU A 586 21.36 -8.08 -25.18
N GLU A 587 20.19 -7.96 -25.81
CA GLU A 587 19.04 -8.79 -25.47
C GLU A 587 19.36 -10.28 -25.67
N ALA A 588 20.01 -10.64 -26.78
CA ALA A 588 20.42 -12.01 -27.01
C ALA A 588 21.35 -12.54 -25.91
N ARG A 589 22.29 -11.72 -25.43
CA ARG A 589 23.21 -12.11 -24.33
C ARG A 589 22.55 -12.17 -22.97
N LEU A 590 21.66 -11.22 -22.66
CA LEU A 590 20.88 -11.25 -21.43
C LEU A 590 19.89 -12.43 -21.41
N SER A 591 19.30 -12.75 -22.56
CA SER A 591 18.47 -13.93 -22.72
C SER A 591 19.27 -15.22 -22.47
N GLU A 592 20.48 -15.32 -23.03
CA GLU A 592 21.39 -16.43 -22.84
C GLU A 592 21.72 -16.62 -21.33
N ILE A 593 22.05 -15.55 -20.62
CA ILE A 593 22.33 -15.60 -19.18
C ILE A 593 21.10 -15.99 -18.37
N ARG A 594 19.93 -15.46 -18.71
CA ARG A 594 18.66 -15.83 -18.04
C ARG A 594 18.28 -17.29 -18.26
N GLU A 595 18.51 -17.82 -19.47
CA GLU A 595 18.27 -19.22 -19.78
C GLU A 595 19.20 -20.15 -19.00
N ILE A 596 20.45 -19.75 -18.82
CA ILE A 596 21.42 -20.47 -17.99
C ILE A 596 20.95 -20.47 -16.54
N ALA A 597 20.58 -19.30 -16.00
CA ALA A 597 20.11 -19.18 -14.62
C ALA A 597 18.83 -20.02 -14.41
N ALA A 598 17.88 -19.94 -15.32
CA ALA A 598 16.65 -20.75 -15.26
C ALA A 598 16.95 -22.27 -15.42
N GLY A 599 17.89 -22.64 -16.26
CA GLY A 599 18.34 -24.01 -16.41
C GLY A 599 18.92 -24.58 -15.13
N ILE A 600 19.68 -23.77 -14.40
CA ILE A 600 20.28 -24.13 -13.10
C ILE A 600 19.22 -24.22 -12.02
N GLU A 601 18.33 -23.24 -11.89
CA GLU A 601 17.24 -23.25 -10.90
C GLU A 601 16.31 -24.46 -11.09
N ASN A 602 16.02 -24.83 -12.32
CA ASN A 602 15.13 -25.93 -12.66
C ASN A 602 15.83 -27.30 -12.82
N GLY A 603 17.10 -27.41 -12.43
CA GLY A 603 17.86 -28.66 -12.57
C GLY A 603 18.02 -29.09 -14.03
N MET A 604 18.27 -28.14 -14.95
CA MET A 604 18.43 -28.34 -16.38
C MET A 604 17.17 -28.91 -17.08
N VAL A 605 15.99 -28.62 -16.59
CA VAL A 605 14.75 -28.93 -17.33
C VAL A 605 14.75 -28.11 -18.62
N ALA A 606 14.57 -28.80 -19.73
CA ALA A 606 14.48 -28.22 -21.04
C ALA A 606 13.56 -27.01 -21.04
N ALA A 607 14.12 -25.82 -21.19
CA ALA A 607 13.32 -24.69 -21.54
C ALA A 607 12.65 -25.02 -22.86
N GLY A 608 11.34 -25.19 -22.84
CA GLY A 608 10.52 -25.26 -24.04
C GLY A 608 10.54 -23.90 -24.76
N GLY A 609 11.70 -23.27 -24.84
CA GLY A 609 11.95 -21.96 -25.40
C GLY A 609 11.78 -22.01 -26.91
N ARG A 610 11.02 -21.07 -27.41
CA ARG A 610 10.70 -20.90 -28.83
C ARG A 610 11.88 -20.36 -29.68
N GLU A 611 12.99 -20.04 -29.05
CA GLU A 611 14.21 -19.59 -29.74
C GLU A 611 15.27 -20.69 -29.72
N PRO A 612 16.01 -20.87 -30.80
CA PRO A 612 17.06 -21.87 -30.84
C PRO A 612 18.11 -21.54 -29.80
N MET A 613 18.34 -22.49 -28.91
CA MET A 613 19.40 -22.40 -27.90
C MET A 613 20.75 -22.18 -28.63
N PRO A 614 21.61 -21.30 -28.14
CA PRO A 614 22.96 -21.11 -28.71
C PRO A 614 23.66 -22.45 -28.87
N PRO A 615 24.40 -22.69 -29.98
CA PRO A 615 25.02 -23.99 -30.29
C PRO A 615 25.86 -24.55 -29.14
N THR A 616 26.57 -23.67 -28.44
CA THR A 616 27.44 -24.00 -27.29
C THR A 616 26.61 -24.51 -26.13
N LEU A 617 25.54 -23.79 -25.76
CA LEU A 617 24.61 -24.17 -24.71
C LEU A 617 23.87 -25.47 -25.02
N LYS A 618 23.48 -25.66 -26.28
CA LYS A 618 22.83 -26.87 -26.74
C LYS A 618 23.74 -28.09 -26.60
N ALA A 619 25.01 -27.97 -26.97
CA ALA A 619 25.99 -29.04 -26.85
C ALA A 619 26.22 -29.43 -25.38
N ILE A 620 26.35 -28.45 -24.49
CA ILE A 620 26.52 -28.66 -23.05
C ILE A 620 25.28 -29.34 -22.46
N TYR A 621 24.10 -28.82 -22.79
CA TYR A 621 22.83 -29.38 -22.32
C TYR A 621 22.60 -30.81 -22.80
N GLU A 622 22.85 -31.10 -24.07
CA GLU A 622 22.71 -32.43 -24.62
C GLU A 622 23.68 -33.43 -24.00
N ALA A 623 24.93 -33.04 -23.77
CA ALA A 623 25.92 -33.87 -23.12
C ALA A 623 25.52 -34.19 -21.66
N PHE A 624 25.07 -33.20 -20.92
CA PHE A 624 24.56 -33.38 -19.55
C PHE A 624 23.34 -34.33 -19.53
N ARG A 625 22.38 -34.08 -20.43
CA ARG A 625 21.17 -34.91 -20.56
C ARG A 625 21.45 -36.37 -20.90
N VAL A 626 22.39 -36.59 -21.82
CA VAL A 626 22.79 -37.94 -22.24
C VAL A 626 23.47 -38.66 -21.08
N ALA A 627 24.37 -38.01 -20.37
CA ALA A 627 25.03 -38.57 -19.17
C ALA A 627 24.00 -38.94 -18.09
N LYS A 628 23.04 -38.07 -17.83
CA LYS A 628 21.96 -38.32 -16.87
C LYS A 628 21.03 -39.45 -17.29
N ALA A 629 20.69 -39.52 -18.57
CA ALA A 629 19.87 -40.61 -19.13
C ALA A 629 20.56 -41.96 -19.06
N ASN A 630 21.88 -41.99 -19.11
CA ASN A 630 22.70 -43.21 -18.96
C ASN A 630 22.90 -43.60 -17.48
N GLY A 631 22.28 -42.91 -16.54
CA GLY A 631 22.36 -43.22 -15.09
C GLY A 631 23.63 -42.68 -14.43
N GLY A 632 24.34 -41.76 -15.07
CA GLY A 632 25.47 -41.06 -14.49
C GLY A 632 25.08 -40.27 -13.27
N ASP A 633 25.98 -40.27 -12.28
CA ASP A 633 25.85 -39.39 -11.13
C ASP A 633 25.97 -37.92 -11.53
N ARG A 634 25.83 -37.04 -10.59
CA ARG A 634 25.83 -35.63 -10.82
C ARG A 634 27.18 -35.11 -11.33
N ASP A 635 28.27 -35.66 -10.80
CA ASP A 635 29.65 -35.29 -11.16
C ASP A 635 29.98 -35.76 -12.59
N GLU A 636 29.56 -36.95 -12.97
CA GLU A 636 29.69 -37.47 -14.33
C GLU A 636 28.92 -36.63 -15.35
N CYS A 637 27.73 -36.15 -14.98
CA CYS A 637 26.94 -35.25 -15.82
C CYS A 637 27.61 -33.89 -16.03
N VAL A 638 28.20 -33.34 -14.98
CA VAL A 638 28.96 -32.07 -15.03
C VAL A 638 30.24 -32.26 -15.85
N GLU A 639 30.97 -33.37 -15.69
CA GLU A 639 32.16 -33.66 -16.44
C GLU A 639 31.87 -33.84 -17.96
N ALA A 640 30.76 -34.48 -18.29
CA ALA A 640 30.30 -34.57 -19.68
C ALA A 640 29.98 -33.21 -20.27
N ALA A 641 29.32 -32.33 -19.50
CA ALA A 641 29.02 -30.96 -19.90
C ALA A 641 30.31 -30.11 -20.12
N ILE A 642 31.27 -30.24 -19.21
CA ILE A 642 32.60 -29.56 -19.34
C ILE A 642 33.34 -30.00 -20.59
N ARG A 643 33.38 -31.31 -20.86
CA ARG A 643 33.99 -31.84 -22.07
C ARG A 643 33.30 -31.29 -23.33
N ALA A 644 31.99 -31.29 -23.37
CA ALA A 644 31.23 -30.74 -24.50
C ALA A 644 31.47 -29.24 -24.71
N ALA A 645 31.65 -28.48 -23.64
CA ALA A 645 32.01 -27.05 -23.73
C ALA A 645 33.42 -26.83 -24.37
N GLY A 646 34.35 -27.74 -24.10
CA GLY A 646 35.71 -27.71 -24.70
C GLY A 646 35.76 -28.13 -26.18
N ASP A 647 34.79 -28.97 -26.61
CA ASP A 647 34.75 -29.55 -27.96
C ASP A 647 33.92 -28.72 -28.97
N VAL A 648 33.28 -27.65 -28.54
CA VAL A 648 32.49 -26.78 -29.45
C VAL A 648 33.44 -26.00 -30.36
N PRO A 649 33.28 -26.07 -31.69
CA PRO A 649 34.13 -25.36 -32.60
C PRO A 649 34.05 -23.84 -32.42
N PHE A 650 35.20 -23.17 -32.50
CA PHE A 650 35.31 -21.73 -32.39
C PHE A 650 34.56 -21.04 -33.53
N THR A 651 33.50 -20.30 -33.20
CA THR A 651 32.85 -19.36 -34.11
C THR A 651 33.35 -17.96 -33.80
N PRO A 652 33.80 -17.15 -34.77
CA PRO A 652 34.21 -15.77 -34.52
C PRO A 652 33.06 -15.00 -33.85
N GLY A 653 33.27 -14.55 -32.63
CA GLY A 653 32.24 -13.89 -31.81
C GLY A 653 31.72 -14.71 -30.64
N GLU A 654 31.75 -16.03 -30.66
CA GLU A 654 31.26 -16.88 -29.56
C GLU A 654 32.39 -17.50 -28.72
N GLY A 655 33.57 -17.61 -29.21
CA GLY A 655 34.73 -18.24 -28.55
C GLY A 655 34.47 -19.71 -28.14
N ARG A 656 35.55 -20.51 -28.08
CA ARG A 656 35.50 -21.91 -27.66
C ARG A 656 34.86 -22.14 -26.27
N GLN A 657 34.70 -21.05 -25.54
CA GLN A 657 34.10 -20.99 -24.19
C GLN A 657 33.32 -19.68 -24.08
N GLY A 658 32.14 -19.63 -24.65
CA GLY A 658 31.27 -18.48 -24.54
C GLY A 658 30.98 -18.14 -23.07
N PRO A 659 30.72 -16.84 -22.74
CA PRO A 659 30.45 -16.42 -21.36
C PRO A 659 29.36 -17.26 -20.69
N ALA A 660 28.35 -17.60 -21.44
CA ALA A 660 27.22 -18.39 -20.97
C ALA A 660 27.62 -19.82 -20.56
N ALA A 661 28.42 -20.50 -21.38
CA ALA A 661 28.89 -21.84 -21.07
C ALA A 661 29.74 -21.90 -19.80
N ARG A 662 30.63 -20.87 -19.63
CA ARG A 662 31.47 -20.76 -18.46
C ARG A 662 30.70 -20.39 -17.20
N LEU A 663 29.71 -19.47 -17.31
CA LEU A 663 28.84 -19.13 -16.20
C LEU A 663 28.03 -20.35 -15.77
N LEU A 664 27.51 -21.14 -16.70
CA LEU A 664 26.79 -22.38 -16.40
C LEU A 664 27.68 -23.35 -15.63
N LEU A 665 28.89 -23.64 -16.10
CA LEU A 665 29.79 -24.57 -15.44
C LEU A 665 30.25 -24.07 -14.06
N MET A 666 30.47 -22.76 -13.92
CA MET A 666 30.80 -22.16 -12.65
C MET A 666 29.64 -22.23 -11.64
N LEU A 667 28.44 -21.94 -12.08
CA LEU A 667 27.23 -22.04 -11.26
C LEU A 667 26.89 -23.51 -10.94
N GLU A 668 27.05 -24.42 -11.88
CA GLU A 668 26.90 -25.86 -11.64
C GLU A 668 27.93 -26.36 -10.63
N SER A 669 29.20 -25.98 -10.74
CA SER A 669 30.22 -26.33 -9.76
C SER A 669 29.93 -25.72 -8.37
N ALA A 670 29.38 -24.50 -8.32
CA ALA A 670 28.98 -23.86 -7.07
C ALA A 670 27.71 -24.48 -6.44
N VAL A 671 26.77 -24.94 -7.27
CA VAL A 671 25.53 -25.58 -6.78
C VAL A 671 25.78 -27.02 -6.34
N HIS A 672 26.72 -27.72 -6.97
CA HIS A 672 26.99 -29.15 -6.76
C HIS A 672 28.19 -29.43 -5.90
N GLY A 673 28.86 -28.37 -5.41
CA GLY A 673 29.93 -28.55 -4.44
C GLY A 673 29.48 -29.46 -3.29
N THR A 674 30.22 -30.47 -3.05
CA THR A 674 29.95 -31.56 -2.12
C THR A 674 29.64 -31.06 -0.73
N GLU A 675 28.49 -31.45 -0.17
CA GLU A 675 28.34 -31.57 1.26
C GLU A 675 29.34 -32.66 1.69
N GLY A 676 30.46 -32.22 2.18
CA GLY A 676 31.46 -32.96 2.90
C GLY A 676 31.62 -34.44 2.52
N GLU A 677 32.37 -34.76 1.53
CA GLU A 677 33.32 -35.87 1.53
C GLU A 677 34.10 -35.86 0.22
N ALA A 678 35.40 -35.96 0.35
CA ALA A 678 36.33 -35.94 -0.76
C ALA A 678 36.19 -37.22 -1.61
N SER A 679 35.24 -37.22 -2.52
CA SER A 679 35.25 -38.11 -3.68
C SER A 679 35.51 -37.24 -4.89
N GLY A 680 36.62 -37.37 -5.47
CA GLY A 680 37.19 -36.85 -6.71
C GLY A 680 36.36 -36.00 -7.64
N GLY A 681 35.70 -34.95 -7.14
CA GLY A 681 34.92 -34.04 -7.95
C GLY A 681 35.84 -33.28 -8.92
N VAL A 682 35.44 -33.16 -10.15
CA VAL A 682 36.16 -32.46 -11.21
C VAL A 682 36.28 -31.01 -10.82
N ARG A 683 37.48 -30.54 -10.53
CA ARG A 683 37.77 -29.12 -10.37
C ARG A 683 37.55 -28.44 -11.71
N PRO A 684 36.77 -27.34 -11.79
CA PRO A 684 36.87 -26.47 -12.95
C PRO A 684 38.35 -26.06 -13.07
N ALA A 685 38.91 -26.18 -14.24
CA ALA A 685 40.32 -25.78 -14.45
C ALA A 685 40.46 -24.31 -14.02
N GLU A 686 41.54 -23.97 -13.24
CA GLU A 686 41.82 -22.59 -12.81
C GLU A 686 41.78 -21.55 -13.95
N PRO A 687 42.15 -21.89 -15.20
CA PRO A 687 41.99 -20.98 -16.33
C PRO A 687 40.54 -20.60 -16.67
N PHE A 688 39.56 -21.36 -16.14
CA PHE A 688 38.16 -21.15 -16.44
C PHE A 688 37.61 -19.88 -15.81
N ASP A 689 37.89 -19.65 -14.54
CA ASP A 689 37.36 -18.49 -13.82
C ASP A 689 37.96 -17.20 -14.29
N LYS A 690 39.28 -17.22 -14.54
CA LYS A 690 40.02 -16.07 -15.10
C LYS A 690 39.53 -15.70 -16.50
N ALA A 691 39.32 -16.71 -17.33
CA ALA A 691 38.88 -16.45 -18.71
C ALA A 691 37.38 -16.04 -18.77
N LEU A 692 36.53 -16.52 -17.87
CA LEU A 692 35.16 -16.03 -17.70
C LEU A 692 35.18 -14.55 -17.34
N PHE A 693 36.02 -14.19 -16.39
CA PHE A 693 36.14 -12.83 -15.90
C PHE A 693 36.67 -11.88 -16.97
N GLU A 694 37.73 -12.26 -17.68
CA GLU A 694 38.26 -11.49 -18.80
C GLU A 694 37.19 -11.27 -19.87
N ARG A 695 36.35 -12.27 -20.12
CA ARG A 695 35.25 -12.16 -21.08
C ARG A 695 34.10 -11.26 -20.60
N ILE A 696 33.76 -11.26 -19.30
CA ILE A 696 32.83 -10.31 -18.72
C ILE A 696 33.34 -8.89 -18.88
N VAL A 697 34.62 -8.65 -18.60
CA VAL A 697 35.23 -7.34 -18.75
C VAL A 697 35.24 -6.87 -20.22
N GLU A 698 35.50 -7.77 -21.19
CA GLU A 698 35.37 -7.46 -22.61
C GLU A 698 33.96 -7.08 -23.03
N ILE A 699 32.94 -7.76 -22.47
CA ILE A 699 31.52 -7.47 -22.70
C ILE A 699 31.17 -6.09 -22.14
N GLU A 700 31.55 -5.81 -20.90
CA GLU A 700 31.34 -4.50 -20.28
C GLU A 700 32.04 -3.38 -21.07
N ALA A 701 33.27 -3.58 -21.49
CA ALA A 701 34.01 -2.62 -22.31
C ALA A 701 33.36 -2.38 -23.69
N ALA A 702 32.68 -3.39 -24.24
CA ALA A 702 31.96 -3.26 -25.52
C ALA A 702 30.62 -2.54 -25.38
N ILE A 703 30.08 -2.43 -24.17
CA ILE A 703 28.75 -1.84 -23.88
C ILE A 703 28.84 -0.36 -23.50
N GLY A 704 29.96 0.13 -22.94
CA GLY A 704 30.09 1.48 -22.40
C GLY A 704 31.37 2.22 -22.75
N GLU A 705 31.29 3.57 -22.72
CA GLU A 705 32.44 4.46 -22.83
C GLU A 705 33.32 4.46 -21.56
N ASP A 706 32.81 3.96 -20.44
CA ASP A 706 33.47 3.89 -19.13
C ASP A 706 34.09 2.50 -18.84
N GLY A 707 34.74 1.91 -19.84
CA GLY A 707 35.38 0.58 -19.71
C GLY A 707 36.42 0.46 -18.58
N GLU A 708 37.00 1.58 -18.12
CA GLU A 708 37.98 1.59 -17.04
C GLU A 708 37.34 1.39 -15.67
N ALA A 709 36.21 2.04 -15.39
CA ALA A 709 35.45 1.86 -14.16
C ALA A 709 34.79 0.47 -14.05
N ALA A 710 34.40 -0.11 -15.19
CA ALA A 710 33.87 -1.47 -15.25
C ALA A 710 34.99 -2.49 -14.95
N ARG A 711 36.20 -2.29 -15.49
CA ARG A 711 37.35 -3.13 -15.20
C ARG A 711 37.76 -3.10 -13.72
N GLU A 712 37.75 -1.92 -13.10
CA GLU A 712 38.10 -1.77 -11.69
C GLU A 712 37.08 -2.55 -10.78
N ARG A 713 35.79 -2.37 -11.01
CA ARG A 713 34.76 -3.11 -10.29
C ARG A 713 34.84 -4.61 -10.50
N ALA A 714 35.05 -5.03 -11.73
CA ALA A 714 35.19 -6.43 -12.07
C ALA A 714 36.46 -7.04 -11.44
N SER A 715 37.60 -6.29 -11.36
CA SER A 715 38.80 -6.76 -10.68
C SER A 715 38.63 -6.96 -9.17
N VAL A 716 37.82 -6.12 -8.52
CA VAL A 716 37.46 -6.27 -7.09
C VAL A 716 36.63 -7.53 -6.87
N LEU A 717 35.71 -7.84 -7.76
CA LEU A 717 34.89 -9.05 -7.71
C LEU A 717 35.71 -10.32 -7.94
N LEU A 718 36.64 -10.27 -8.91
CA LEU A 718 37.59 -11.36 -9.13
C LEU A 718 38.44 -11.63 -7.89
N GLY A 719 38.99 -10.57 -7.27
CA GLY A 719 39.76 -10.70 -6.04
C GLY A 719 38.98 -11.40 -4.91
N LYS A 720 37.69 -11.13 -4.81
CA LYS A 720 36.79 -11.80 -3.85
C LYS A 720 36.56 -13.28 -4.20
N ILE A 721 36.36 -13.57 -5.49
CA ILE A 721 36.19 -14.95 -5.98
C ILE A 721 37.46 -15.76 -5.80
N GLU A 722 38.64 -15.17 -6.13
CA GLU A 722 39.94 -15.82 -5.91
C GLU A 722 40.28 -16.01 -4.43
N ALA A 723 39.89 -15.06 -3.55
CA ALA A 723 40.03 -15.21 -2.10
C ALA A 723 39.16 -16.34 -1.57
N ALA A 724 37.92 -16.41 -1.99
CA ALA A 724 36.98 -17.48 -1.63
C ALA A 724 37.46 -18.85 -2.15
N ALA A 725 38.08 -18.92 -3.33
CA ALA A 725 38.66 -20.13 -3.89
C ALA A 725 39.91 -20.60 -3.15
N LYS A 726 40.75 -19.66 -2.66
CA LYS A 726 41.94 -19.98 -1.88
C LYS A 726 41.67 -20.47 -0.46
N GLU A 727 40.60 -20.02 0.16
CA GLU A 727 40.19 -20.50 1.49
C GLU A 727 39.71 -21.98 1.51
N THR A 728 39.54 -22.54 0.32
CA THR A 728 38.99 -23.90 0.14
C THR A 728 39.98 -24.92 -0.43
N GLU A 729 41.28 -24.76 -0.20
CA GLU A 729 42.25 -25.79 -0.60
C GLU A 729 41.89 -27.16 0.01
N GLY A 730 41.15 -27.96 -0.76
CA GLY A 730 40.87 -29.37 -0.45
C GLY A 730 39.40 -29.74 -0.27
N ALA A 731 38.48 -28.80 -0.06
CA ALA A 731 37.04 -29.06 -0.02
C ALA A 731 36.34 -28.07 -0.97
N TRP A 732 35.59 -28.58 -1.90
CA TRP A 732 34.76 -27.78 -2.79
C TRP A 732 33.77 -26.93 -2.02
N LEU A 733 33.70 -25.67 -2.35
CA LEU A 733 32.92 -24.56 -1.81
C LEU A 733 31.88 -24.95 -0.74
N SER A 734 32.08 -24.46 0.47
CA SER A 734 31.08 -24.56 1.54
C SER A 734 29.76 -23.92 1.07
N ARG A 735 28.65 -24.26 1.71
CA ARG A 735 27.32 -23.68 1.40
C ARG A 735 27.35 -22.15 1.44
N GLU A 736 28.09 -21.55 2.36
CA GLU A 736 28.24 -20.12 2.54
C GLU A 736 29.04 -19.48 1.39
N ASN A 737 30.08 -20.12 0.92
CA ASN A 737 30.87 -19.63 -0.23
C ASN A 737 30.10 -19.77 -1.55
N ARG A 738 29.20 -20.75 -1.68
CA ARG A 738 28.28 -20.86 -2.81
C ARG A 738 27.25 -19.75 -2.87
N GLU A 739 26.72 -19.33 -1.72
CA GLU A 739 25.80 -18.21 -1.62
C GLU A 739 26.50 -16.89 -1.99
N LYS A 740 27.72 -16.66 -1.48
CA LYS A 740 28.55 -15.50 -1.86
C LYS A 740 28.85 -15.47 -3.35
N LEU A 741 29.21 -16.60 -3.93
CA LEU A 741 29.48 -16.69 -5.36
C LEU A 741 28.25 -16.36 -6.20
N ARG A 742 27.05 -16.81 -5.75
CA ARG A 742 25.79 -16.44 -6.39
C ARG A 742 25.49 -14.95 -6.29
N GLU A 743 25.74 -14.32 -5.14
CA GLU A 743 25.57 -12.89 -4.95
C GLU A 743 26.53 -12.09 -5.84
N ASP A 744 27.79 -12.50 -5.92
CA ASP A 744 28.79 -11.83 -6.74
C ASP A 744 28.47 -11.98 -8.24
N LEU A 745 28.02 -13.14 -8.69
CA LEU A 745 27.56 -13.35 -10.07
C LEU A 745 26.29 -12.56 -10.40
N ALA A 746 25.35 -12.45 -9.46
CA ALA A 746 24.17 -11.61 -9.61
C ALA A 746 24.56 -10.13 -9.68
N ALA A 747 25.54 -9.69 -8.89
CA ALA A 747 26.06 -8.33 -8.93
C ALA A 747 26.72 -8.01 -10.28
N VAL A 748 27.54 -8.92 -10.84
CA VAL A 748 28.14 -8.75 -12.18
C VAL A 748 27.05 -8.65 -13.25
N THR A 749 26.04 -9.51 -13.19
CA THR A 749 24.91 -9.49 -14.14
C THR A 749 24.14 -8.17 -14.05
N SER A 750 23.91 -7.66 -12.83
CA SER A 750 23.28 -6.36 -12.60
C SER A 750 24.12 -5.19 -13.13
N MET A 751 25.43 -5.23 -12.95
CA MET A 751 26.34 -4.19 -13.50
C MET A 751 26.34 -4.19 -15.03
N ILE A 752 26.36 -5.35 -15.67
CA ILE A 752 26.26 -5.46 -17.13
C ILE A 752 24.93 -4.85 -17.62
N ALA A 753 23.83 -5.14 -16.95
CA ALA A 753 22.52 -4.58 -17.26
C ALA A 753 22.49 -3.05 -17.10
N ALA A 754 23.03 -2.53 -15.99
CA ALA A 754 23.07 -1.09 -15.72
C ALA A 754 23.95 -0.32 -16.74
N HIS A 755 25.07 -0.89 -17.16
CA HIS A 755 25.92 -0.29 -18.20
C HIS A 755 25.23 -0.29 -19.58
N ALA A 756 24.48 -1.32 -19.87
CA ALA A 756 23.69 -1.39 -21.09
C ALA A 756 22.60 -0.30 -21.14
N GLU A 757 21.96 -0.04 -20.02
CA GLU A 757 20.97 1.03 -19.88
C GLU A 757 21.62 2.41 -19.99
N ALA A 758 22.76 2.64 -19.33
CA ALA A 758 23.50 3.91 -19.38
C ALA A 758 24.01 4.24 -20.79
N ALA A 759 24.45 3.25 -21.58
CA ALA A 759 24.93 3.45 -22.94
C ALA A 759 23.82 3.88 -23.94
N GLN A 760 22.56 3.68 -23.59
CA GLN A 760 21.39 4.01 -24.43
C GLN A 760 20.77 5.37 -24.10
N LEU A 761 21.20 6.04 -23.01
CA LEU A 761 20.73 7.37 -22.64
C LEU A 761 21.32 8.45 -23.58
N PRO A 762 20.55 9.44 -24.05
CA PRO A 762 21.06 10.53 -24.85
C PRO A 762 22.13 11.35 -24.09
N ALA A 763 23.15 11.80 -24.79
CA ALA A 763 24.36 12.47 -24.25
C ALA A 763 24.09 13.66 -23.30
N THR A 764 22.91 14.27 -23.35
CA THR A 764 22.47 15.36 -22.45
C THR A 764 22.19 14.90 -21.02
N ARG A 765 21.89 13.62 -20.79
CA ARG A 765 21.68 13.08 -19.44
C ARG A 765 22.95 12.54 -18.78
N ARG A 766 23.93 12.12 -19.56
CA ARG A 766 25.23 11.62 -19.04
C ARG A 766 25.98 12.65 -18.18
N ARG A 767 25.74 13.95 -18.37
CA ARG A 767 26.40 15.04 -17.60
C ARG A 767 25.77 15.34 -16.23
N VAL A 768 24.56 14.90 -15.96
CA VAL A 768 23.84 15.23 -14.71
C VAL A 768 24.06 14.16 -13.63
N GLU A 769 24.40 12.92 -14.03
CA GLU A 769 24.63 11.82 -13.08
C GLU A 769 26.12 11.67 -12.67
N ALA A 770 27.05 12.37 -13.33
CA ALA A 770 28.47 12.35 -13.04
C ALA A 770 28.98 13.48 -12.13
N SER A 771 28.11 14.14 -11.37
CA SER A 771 28.49 15.06 -10.29
C SER A 771 28.22 14.46 -8.94
N PRO A 772 29.21 14.46 -8.00
CA PRO A 772 29.21 13.70 -6.76
C PRO A 772 28.08 14.09 -5.78
#